data_f93425d6cc195abc4331f49d4b47b5c6
#
_entry.id   f93425d6cc195abc4331f49d4b47b5c6
#
_cell.length_a   1.000
_cell.length_b   1.000
_cell.length_c   1.000
_cell.angle_alpha   90.00
_cell.angle_beta   90.00
_cell.angle_gamma   90.00
#
_symmetry.space_group_name_H-M   'P 1'
#
loop_
_entity.id
_entity.type
_entity.pdbx_description
1 polymer ?
#
loop_
_entity_poly.entity_id
_entity_poly.type
_entity_poly.pdbx_seq_one_letter_code
_entity_poly.pdbx_strand_id
1 'polypeptide(L)'
;MMKKVLFCAGLLLAGSLLAADYTREEYTSLMEIGKRPRRTPHTLIFARFQPYDLRGNFRDEWYDRPLIVNSNWRKDEAGRKASWNKEADWIRMYEIAGITLLGNAYSSFFHDMLKASRQADFSGFQLMAGVGVSSGMFDRKTAYGERRFQRFLRNVREAASSEKVIRIDGKIPLFNYGRFSDSDLRLIRNEMKKRKLAEVQLFTPLWLNVYGEYNATGKLSEKTLEKMEKQIRERLDLYDGINFTNLSYKRNLKGNDVLAKVFYPELDKKYLAPLFAKIWSEPKYQHKLLGFNVDHGYIGDIDNGVVQAEQGTSVLRRQLDTQLLFNPDIISMAEWNEVNENTSFQPTLTNSKSIMRIMRYYARFVKGLEPTPVAGDDLSIPNLIVSVRWGVQAGEEYRIELLNVPDTPADGKYQVQLLLTDENGKVFRKMPTDSFRQNKLTSVTYKVGISPLFSKVRTILPVLKINYKGRNFTFKPAVYTRLFAATPNNAKELRLPIRDQYLPEKWNLNVFPRKDGSIGISAEISGGEKLQSVEVLDGKFPVLSAWNKKSLKQSDYFWVTIKNHRRHEGIFPYKVRVKNSAGFIWHPWGRPYCSPVRMEKIADNWFAQEKGHFWHSGPAGMVGIPKSDKDAVIECVINKNIITLPLAKLLKEKYWTEESPGCIMTEFELRPEMIDHPAPLESPEAQIKGEYFSKMNDPALTLLAVTESGRLFRSAPVYVRKVKKTASLNVYDEKQGRAVKVAVPDFQIPNICYVFDAKKGNKLESPAAREFTATLGGGTSRGMALRFGMDFPKSQERMAPVWSKENGKDVLKFEKGAYLHLPSGIFPNGAFTLQIKFKTFSKANQWLFHNGFSRQAGIGAAIVDGKLFCSYASGSTGFGHSLHRLPTSLEITPGKWHDLEIAYDLNNMQIKLDGEKITFPYKLRPAWTSPSLFGCSFNFAGSGAGFAKPQPFCGLLKELRIFHNADIKIEQPKIKEVIL
;
A
#
# COMPACT_ATOMS: atom_id res chain seq x y z
N MET A 1 31.39 10.51 -36.55
CA MET A 1 31.77 10.26 -35.15
C MET A 1 31.31 11.39 -34.22
N MET A 2 31.46 12.67 -34.55
CA MET A 2 30.99 13.80 -33.70
C MET A 2 29.48 13.88 -33.44
N LYS A 3 28.60 13.47 -34.37
CA LYS A 3 27.15 13.46 -34.12
C LYS A 3 26.69 12.39 -33.10
N LYS A 4 27.43 11.29 -32.92
CA LYS A 4 27.14 10.29 -31.88
C LYS A 4 27.59 10.70 -30.47
N VAL A 5 28.64 11.54 -30.39
CA VAL A 5 29.13 12.06 -29.13
C VAL A 5 28.20 13.14 -28.56
N LEU A 6 27.62 13.97 -29.44
CA LEU A 6 26.63 14.98 -29.03
C LEU A 6 25.31 14.38 -28.62
N PHE A 7 24.90 13.22 -29.19
CA PHE A 7 23.71 12.51 -28.77
C PHE A 7 23.88 11.81 -27.41
N CYS A 8 25.07 11.29 -27.10
CA CYS A 8 25.38 10.73 -25.78
C CYS A 8 25.55 11.80 -24.70
N ALA A 9 26.09 12.98 -25.05
CA ALA A 9 26.20 14.11 -24.12
C ALA A 9 24.81 14.72 -23.81
N GLY A 10 23.90 14.78 -24.80
CA GLY A 10 22.52 15.19 -24.60
C GLY A 10 21.72 14.24 -23.72
N LEU A 11 21.97 12.92 -23.78
CA LEU A 11 21.35 11.90 -22.92
C LEU A 11 21.93 11.89 -21.49
N LEU A 12 23.19 12.29 -21.31
CA LEU A 12 23.81 12.44 -19.99
C LEU A 12 23.34 13.73 -19.28
N LEU A 13 23.04 14.78 -20.03
CA LEU A 13 22.45 16.02 -19.50
C LEU A 13 20.95 15.89 -19.20
N ALA A 14 20.22 15.05 -19.91
CA ALA A 14 18.82 14.76 -19.59
C ALA A 14 18.64 13.94 -18.31
N GLY A 15 19.70 13.27 -17.82
CA GLY A 15 19.70 12.51 -16.56
C GLY A 15 19.87 13.38 -15.29
N SER A 16 20.32 14.62 -15.41
CA SER A 16 20.56 15.54 -14.29
C SER A 16 19.50 16.67 -14.14
N LEU A 17 18.51 16.72 -15.03
CA LEU A 17 17.35 17.62 -14.91
C LEU A 17 16.24 17.10 -13.96
N LEU A 18 16.60 16.19 -13.06
CA LEU A 18 15.69 15.62 -12.07
C LEU A 18 15.78 16.42 -10.77
N ALA A 19 14.80 17.29 -10.57
CA ALA A 19 14.51 18.06 -9.37
C ALA A 19 15.44 19.27 -9.13
N ALA A 20 15.10 20.37 -9.75
CA ALA A 20 15.50 21.65 -9.18
C ALA A 20 14.78 21.78 -7.83
N ASP A 21 15.48 21.49 -6.74
CA ASP A 21 15.07 21.96 -5.44
C ASP A 21 15.27 23.48 -5.47
N TYR A 22 14.18 24.24 -5.49
CA TYR A 22 14.23 25.69 -5.56
C TYR A 22 14.64 26.28 -4.21
N THR A 23 15.39 27.37 -4.23
CA THR A 23 15.56 28.23 -3.05
C THR A 23 14.25 28.94 -2.75
N ARG A 24 14.15 29.55 -1.58
CA ARG A 24 12.97 30.32 -1.20
C ARG A 24 12.73 31.52 -2.13
N GLU A 25 13.81 32.19 -2.56
CA GLU A 25 13.78 33.29 -3.52
C GLU A 25 13.29 32.81 -4.89
N GLU A 26 13.81 31.67 -5.36
CA GLU A 26 13.37 31.06 -6.62
C GLU A 26 11.89 30.67 -6.55
N TYR A 27 11.40 30.15 -5.44
CA TYR A 27 9.99 29.88 -5.21
C TYR A 27 9.13 31.13 -5.28
N THR A 28 9.54 32.17 -4.57
CA THR A 28 8.82 33.44 -4.57
C THR A 28 8.71 34.01 -5.98
N SER A 29 9.80 33.96 -6.75
CA SER A 29 9.83 34.36 -8.15
C SER A 29 8.91 33.50 -9.03
N LEU A 30 8.88 32.19 -8.83
CA LEU A 30 8.02 31.27 -9.57
C LEU A 30 6.53 31.47 -9.25
N MET A 31 6.18 31.75 -8.00
CA MET A 31 4.80 32.05 -7.61
C MET A 31 4.24 33.31 -8.29
N GLU A 32 5.06 34.25 -8.68
CA GLU A 32 4.62 35.43 -9.46
C GLU A 32 4.05 35.06 -10.85
N ILE A 33 4.51 33.93 -11.42
CA ILE A 33 4.02 33.46 -12.74
C ILE A 33 2.53 33.06 -12.65
N GLY A 34 2.16 32.39 -11.58
CA GLY A 34 0.78 31.94 -11.36
C GLY A 34 0.00 32.83 -10.38
N LYS A 35 0.46 34.06 -10.17
CA LYS A 35 -0.15 34.99 -9.21
C LYS A 35 -1.60 35.25 -9.55
N ARG A 36 -2.49 34.81 -8.69
CA ARG A 36 -3.92 35.05 -8.73
C ARG A 36 -4.39 35.63 -7.40
N PRO A 37 -5.53 36.32 -7.35
CA PRO A 37 -6.09 36.74 -6.07
C PRO A 37 -6.49 35.50 -5.24
N ARG A 38 -5.86 35.34 -4.09
CA ARG A 38 -6.25 34.35 -3.06
C ARG A 38 -7.35 34.93 -2.16
N ARG A 39 -8.21 34.04 -1.67
CA ARG A 39 -9.23 34.35 -0.66
C ARG A 39 -8.77 34.12 0.78
N THR A 40 -7.60 33.51 0.92
CA THR A 40 -6.95 33.17 2.19
C THR A 40 -5.68 34.00 2.36
N PRO A 41 -5.26 34.35 3.59
CA PRO A 41 -4.06 35.17 3.80
C PRO A 41 -2.77 34.51 3.27
N HIS A 42 -2.72 33.18 3.31
CA HIS A 42 -1.68 32.34 2.75
C HIS A 42 -2.32 31.01 2.32
N THR A 43 -1.61 30.18 1.59
CA THR A 43 -2.09 28.82 1.27
C THR A 43 -2.32 28.02 2.55
N LEU A 44 -3.54 27.57 2.77
CA LEU A 44 -3.91 26.78 3.94
C LEU A 44 -3.66 25.28 3.64
N ILE A 45 -2.87 24.64 4.49
CA ILE A 45 -2.58 23.20 4.36
C ILE A 45 -3.38 22.46 5.41
N PHE A 46 -4.19 21.48 4.97
CA PHE A 46 -5.02 20.64 5.84
C PHE A 46 -4.65 19.18 5.73
N ALA A 47 -4.63 18.47 6.84
CA ALA A 47 -4.53 17.01 6.87
C ALA A 47 -5.90 16.39 6.70
N ARG A 48 -6.09 15.54 5.70
CA ARG A 48 -7.36 14.87 5.46
C ARG A 48 -7.47 13.61 6.31
N PHE A 49 -8.43 13.60 7.20
CA PHE A 49 -8.63 12.57 8.20
C PHE A 49 -9.70 11.58 7.76
N GLN A 50 -9.33 10.30 7.70
CA GLN A 50 -10.26 9.20 7.36
C GLN A 50 -10.87 8.60 8.61
N PRO A 51 -12.22 8.62 8.73
CA PRO A 51 -12.90 8.06 9.90
C PRO A 51 -12.81 6.55 10.01
N TYR A 52 -12.50 5.88 8.91
CA TYR A 52 -12.51 4.42 8.85
C TYR A 52 -11.31 3.79 9.53
N ASP A 53 -10.17 4.44 9.46
CA ASP A 53 -8.91 3.87 9.94
C ASP A 53 -8.76 3.94 11.44
N LEU A 54 -9.57 4.75 12.09
CA LEU A 54 -9.72 4.71 13.54
C LEU A 54 -10.35 3.41 14.04
N ARG A 55 -10.97 2.65 13.15
CA ARG A 55 -11.57 1.35 13.45
C ARG A 55 -10.62 0.18 13.22
N GLY A 56 -9.40 0.49 12.73
CA GLY A 56 -8.27 -0.39 12.51
C GLY A 56 -8.60 -1.75 11.96
N ASN A 57 -8.25 -1.94 10.72
CA ASN A 57 -8.09 -3.25 10.13
C ASN A 57 -6.61 -3.45 9.85
N PHE A 58 -5.77 -3.44 10.88
CA PHE A 58 -4.39 -3.87 10.69
C PHE A 58 -4.41 -5.32 10.24
N ARG A 59 -3.77 -5.54 9.11
CA ARG A 59 -3.50 -6.86 8.61
C ARG A 59 -2.02 -7.10 8.68
N ASP A 60 -1.63 -8.32 8.90
CA ASP A 60 -0.25 -8.78 8.82
C ASP A 60 0.40 -8.41 7.48
N GLU A 61 -0.42 -8.19 6.44
CA GLU A 61 0.03 -7.86 5.09
C GLU A 61 0.41 -6.39 4.90
N TRP A 62 0.02 -5.49 5.80
CA TRP A 62 0.31 -4.07 5.63
C TRP A 62 1.79 -3.75 5.82
N TYR A 63 2.28 -2.84 5.00
CA TYR A 63 3.68 -2.43 5.03
C TYR A 63 3.98 -1.45 6.15
N ASP A 64 2.98 -0.76 6.66
CA ASP A 64 3.20 0.36 7.55
C ASP A 64 2.19 0.39 8.70
N ARG A 65 2.56 1.06 9.77
CA ARG A 65 1.74 1.27 10.97
C ARG A 65 2.08 2.63 11.57
N PRO A 66 1.15 3.26 12.33
CA PRO A 66 1.47 4.47 13.08
C PRO A 66 2.69 4.28 13.97
N LEU A 67 3.56 5.28 14.02
CA LEU A 67 4.77 5.27 14.83
C LEU A 67 4.43 5.21 16.33
N ILE A 68 3.37 5.91 16.74
CA ILE A 68 2.91 5.94 18.13
C ILE A 68 1.49 5.41 18.18
N VAL A 69 1.31 4.38 18.99
CA VAL A 69 0.00 3.78 19.23
C VAL A 69 -0.79 4.63 20.22
N ASN A 70 -2.00 4.96 19.85
CA ASN A 70 -2.93 5.66 20.74
C ASN A 70 -3.85 4.66 21.45
N SER A 71 -3.41 4.19 22.60
CA SER A 71 -4.06 3.11 23.35
C SER A 71 -5.43 3.44 23.95
N ASN A 72 -5.81 4.73 23.97
CA ASN A 72 -7.02 5.18 24.68
C ASN A 72 -8.23 5.45 23.78
N TRP A 73 -8.08 5.18 22.48
CA TRP A 73 -9.14 5.46 21.53
C TRP A 73 -10.45 4.71 21.87
N ARG A 74 -11.53 5.44 22.13
CA ARG A 74 -12.89 4.93 22.37
C ARG A 74 -13.14 4.10 23.62
N LYS A 75 -12.30 4.12 24.65
CA LYS A 75 -12.67 3.46 25.91
C LYS A 75 -13.84 4.19 26.59
N ASP A 76 -13.72 5.49 26.72
CA ASP A 76 -14.68 6.39 27.34
C ASP A 76 -14.49 7.82 26.80
N GLU A 77 -15.19 8.79 27.34
CA GLU A 77 -15.09 10.18 26.92
C GLU A 77 -13.70 10.76 27.20
N ALA A 78 -13.10 10.43 28.34
CA ALA A 78 -11.77 10.90 28.71
C ALA A 78 -10.70 10.30 27.78
N GLY A 79 -10.79 9.01 27.48
CA GLY A 79 -9.90 8.34 26.54
C GLY A 79 -10.02 8.91 25.12
N ARG A 80 -11.24 9.22 24.66
CA ARG A 80 -11.43 9.89 23.36
C ARG A 80 -10.80 11.27 23.34
N LYS A 81 -10.98 12.07 24.41
CA LYS A 81 -10.35 13.37 24.55
C LYS A 81 -8.82 13.27 24.50
N ALA A 82 -8.25 12.34 25.28
CA ALA A 82 -6.80 12.09 25.29
C ALA A 82 -6.26 11.69 23.91
N SER A 83 -7.00 10.85 23.18
CA SER A 83 -6.65 10.43 21.83
C SER A 83 -6.66 11.59 20.84
N TRP A 84 -7.68 12.44 20.91
CA TRP A 84 -7.76 13.64 20.08
C TRP A 84 -6.69 14.67 20.41
N ASN A 85 -6.35 14.86 21.68
CA ASN A 85 -5.26 15.75 22.07
C ASN A 85 -3.94 15.27 21.46
N LYS A 86 -3.69 13.96 21.45
CA LYS A 86 -2.48 13.39 20.85
C LYS A 86 -2.41 13.61 19.33
N GLU A 87 -3.53 13.44 18.62
CA GLU A 87 -3.61 13.78 17.20
C GLU A 87 -3.41 15.28 16.97
N ALA A 88 -3.99 16.11 17.83
CA ALA A 88 -3.82 17.57 17.77
C ALA A 88 -2.35 17.97 17.97
N ASP A 89 -1.63 17.34 18.90
CA ASP A 89 -0.21 17.59 19.12
C ASP A 89 0.61 17.27 17.87
N TRP A 90 0.34 16.16 17.21
CA TRP A 90 0.96 15.84 15.93
C TRP A 90 0.68 16.91 14.87
N ILE A 91 -0.59 17.33 14.71
CA ILE A 91 -0.98 18.34 13.73
C ILE A 91 -0.27 19.68 14.02
N ARG A 92 -0.15 20.07 15.29
CA ARG A 92 0.61 21.27 15.66
C ARG A 92 2.09 21.19 15.29
N MET A 93 2.71 20.01 15.43
CA MET A 93 4.11 19.81 15.02
C MET A 93 4.33 20.04 13.52
N TYR A 94 3.31 19.78 12.70
CA TYR A 94 3.35 20.08 11.25
C TYR A 94 3.19 21.59 10.97
N GLU A 95 2.72 22.37 11.91
CA GLU A 95 2.35 23.78 11.74
C GLU A 95 1.38 24.05 10.58
N ILE A 96 0.61 23.07 10.18
CA ILE A 96 -0.43 23.19 9.15
C ILE A 96 -1.68 23.87 9.69
N ALA A 97 -2.61 24.26 8.80
CA ALA A 97 -3.81 25.01 9.17
C ALA A 97 -4.82 24.18 9.99
N GLY A 98 -4.87 22.87 9.77
CA GLY A 98 -5.80 22.02 10.51
C GLY A 98 -6.11 20.68 9.85
N ILE A 99 -7.29 20.16 10.17
CA ILE A 99 -7.76 18.85 9.71
C ILE A 99 -8.98 19.01 8.80
N THR A 100 -8.97 18.33 7.66
CA THR A 100 -10.20 18.09 6.88
C THR A 100 -10.89 16.84 7.39
N LEU A 101 -12.07 16.99 7.94
CA LEU A 101 -12.90 15.88 8.37
C LEU A 101 -13.58 15.23 7.15
N LEU A 102 -12.93 14.24 6.58
CA LEU A 102 -13.50 13.44 5.51
C LEU A 102 -14.43 12.39 6.10
N GLY A 103 -15.51 12.82 6.66
CA GLY A 103 -16.63 11.92 6.84
C GLY A 103 -17.45 11.98 5.57
N ASN A 104 -18.03 10.86 5.16
CA ASN A 104 -19.23 11.00 4.39
C ASN A 104 -20.05 12.05 5.11
N ALA A 105 -20.41 13.15 4.43
CA ALA A 105 -21.17 14.27 5.02
C ALA A 105 -22.45 13.83 5.74
N TYR A 106 -22.77 12.56 5.66
CA TYR A 106 -23.91 11.88 6.28
C TYR A 106 -23.47 10.87 7.37
N SER A 107 -22.20 10.84 7.81
CA SER A 107 -21.80 9.92 8.88
C SER A 107 -22.04 10.54 10.26
N SER A 108 -22.35 9.71 11.23
CA SER A 108 -22.34 10.10 12.65
C SER A 108 -20.96 10.56 13.11
N PHE A 109 -19.94 10.16 12.41
CA PHE A 109 -18.55 10.48 12.71
C PHE A 109 -18.25 11.98 12.67
N PHE A 110 -18.85 12.72 11.71
CA PHE A 110 -18.66 14.18 11.66
C PHE A 110 -19.20 14.84 12.93
N HIS A 111 -20.36 14.38 13.41
CA HIS A 111 -20.91 14.84 14.69
C HIS A 111 -19.98 14.51 15.87
N ASP A 112 -19.49 13.27 15.92
CA ASP A 112 -18.57 12.82 16.98
C ASP A 112 -17.27 13.63 16.98
N MET A 113 -16.75 13.98 15.79
CA MET A 113 -15.56 14.83 15.66
C MET A 113 -15.80 16.26 16.13
N LEU A 114 -16.91 16.87 15.74
CA LEU A 114 -17.26 18.22 16.22
C LEU A 114 -17.45 18.24 17.73
N LYS A 115 -18.09 17.22 18.29
CA LYS A 115 -18.22 17.06 19.74
C LYS A 115 -16.86 16.91 20.42
N ALA A 116 -15.99 16.06 19.87
CA ALA A 116 -14.64 15.85 20.38
C ALA A 116 -13.78 17.13 20.30
N SER A 117 -13.95 17.93 19.24
CA SER A 117 -13.23 19.20 19.09
C SER A 117 -13.56 20.23 20.15
N ARG A 118 -14.72 20.14 20.77
CA ARG A 118 -15.11 21.00 21.91
C ARG A 118 -14.48 20.53 23.21
N GLN A 119 -14.17 19.25 23.34
CA GLN A 119 -13.64 18.64 24.55
C GLN A 119 -12.12 18.56 24.55
N ALA A 120 -11.53 18.39 23.38
CA ALA A 120 -10.09 18.31 23.18
C ALA A 120 -9.48 19.70 22.96
N ASP A 121 -8.19 19.84 23.25
CA ASP A 121 -7.46 21.05 22.94
C ASP A 121 -7.09 21.11 21.46
N PHE A 122 -7.97 21.69 20.66
CA PHE A 122 -7.75 21.99 19.25
C PHE A 122 -7.28 23.45 19.04
N SER A 123 -6.65 24.05 20.05
CA SER A 123 -6.06 25.37 19.88
C SER A 123 -4.98 25.38 18.81
N GLY A 124 -4.91 26.45 18.05
CA GLY A 124 -3.89 26.65 17.02
C GLY A 124 -4.16 26.00 15.66
N PHE A 125 -5.30 25.32 15.44
CA PHE A 125 -5.71 24.88 14.12
C PHE A 125 -7.23 24.84 13.92
N GLN A 126 -7.66 24.71 12.67
CA GLN A 126 -9.05 24.75 12.24
C GLN A 126 -9.53 23.40 11.72
N LEU A 127 -10.84 23.21 11.74
CA LEU A 127 -11.49 22.05 11.13
C LEU A 127 -12.12 22.48 9.80
N MET A 128 -11.89 21.71 8.75
CA MET A 128 -12.54 21.89 7.47
C MET A 128 -13.49 20.72 7.21
N ALA A 129 -14.71 21.02 6.79
CA ALA A 129 -15.66 20.00 6.39
C ALA A 129 -15.26 19.42 5.03
N GLY A 130 -15.20 18.09 4.93
CA GLY A 130 -14.96 17.38 3.71
C GLY A 130 -16.12 16.48 3.31
N VAL A 131 -16.33 16.24 2.01
CA VAL A 131 -17.43 15.43 1.50
C VAL A 131 -16.92 14.48 0.44
N GLY A 132 -17.08 13.18 0.69
CA GLY A 132 -16.98 12.17 -0.35
C GLY A 132 -18.34 12.03 -1.04
N VAL A 133 -18.46 12.45 -2.29
CA VAL A 133 -19.72 12.38 -3.04
C VAL A 133 -19.57 11.63 -4.34
N SER A 134 -20.64 10.93 -4.71
CA SER A 134 -20.89 10.42 -6.05
C SER A 134 -22.09 11.13 -6.64
N SER A 135 -22.13 11.26 -7.96
CA SER A 135 -23.27 11.84 -8.66
C SER A 135 -24.57 11.12 -8.28
N GLY A 136 -25.62 11.87 -8.00
CA GLY A 136 -26.92 11.32 -7.61
C GLY A 136 -27.02 10.78 -6.18
N MET A 137 -26.05 11.11 -5.33
CA MET A 137 -25.97 10.61 -3.95
C MET A 137 -27.18 10.98 -3.09
N PHE A 138 -27.80 12.09 -3.38
CA PHE A 138 -28.98 12.60 -2.66
C PHE A 138 -30.30 12.33 -3.42
N ASP A 139 -30.43 11.17 -4.05
CA ASP A 139 -31.68 10.80 -4.67
C ASP A 139 -32.81 10.67 -3.63
N ARG A 140 -33.56 11.75 -3.44
CA ARG A 140 -34.67 11.86 -2.47
C ARG A 140 -35.87 10.96 -2.78
N LYS A 141 -35.93 10.36 -3.96
CA LYS A 141 -36.93 9.35 -4.30
C LYS A 141 -36.71 8.05 -3.52
N THR A 142 -35.49 7.84 -3.02
CA THR A 142 -35.16 6.69 -2.20
C THR A 142 -35.06 7.08 -0.72
N ALA A 143 -35.56 6.22 0.17
CA ALA A 143 -35.45 6.44 1.61
C ALA A 143 -33.97 6.55 2.06
N TYR A 144 -33.06 5.94 1.32
CA TYR A 144 -31.62 5.99 1.58
C TYR A 144 -31.02 7.34 1.20
N GLY A 145 -31.32 7.84 0.00
CA GLY A 145 -30.87 9.16 -0.45
C GLY A 145 -31.44 10.30 0.40
N GLU A 146 -32.72 10.22 0.79
CA GLU A 146 -33.31 11.22 1.69
C GLU A 146 -32.64 11.22 3.05
N ARG A 147 -32.38 10.07 3.68
CA ARG A 147 -31.62 9.99 4.96
C ARG A 147 -30.22 10.59 4.86
N ARG A 148 -29.52 10.36 3.74
CA ARG A 148 -28.20 10.97 3.48
C ARG A 148 -28.30 12.47 3.40
N PHE A 149 -29.27 12.98 2.68
CA PHE A 149 -29.48 14.41 2.52
C PHE A 149 -29.79 15.11 3.85
N GLN A 150 -30.68 14.54 4.64
CA GLN A 150 -31.02 15.11 5.96
C GLN A 150 -29.79 15.10 6.91
N ARG A 151 -28.96 14.06 6.87
CA ARG A 151 -27.71 14.04 7.61
C ARG A 151 -26.73 15.12 7.14
N PHE A 152 -26.59 15.28 5.83
CA PHE A 152 -25.78 16.34 5.26
C PHE A 152 -26.19 17.72 5.79
N LEU A 153 -27.48 18.05 5.71
CA LEU A 153 -27.98 19.32 6.20
C LEU A 153 -27.77 19.50 7.72
N ARG A 154 -27.93 18.45 8.50
CA ARG A 154 -27.63 18.47 9.93
C ARG A 154 -26.15 18.72 10.18
N ASN A 155 -25.26 18.01 9.50
CA ASN A 155 -23.82 18.15 9.65
C ASN A 155 -23.35 19.56 9.26
N VAL A 156 -23.93 20.16 8.21
CA VAL A 156 -23.65 21.56 7.85
C VAL A 156 -24.10 22.52 8.95
N ARG A 157 -25.27 22.29 9.55
CA ARG A 157 -25.76 23.11 10.68
C ARG A 157 -24.81 23.02 11.88
N GLU A 158 -24.37 21.82 12.22
CA GLU A 158 -23.42 21.59 13.32
C GLU A 158 -22.06 22.23 13.02
N ALA A 159 -21.58 22.12 11.77
CA ALA A 159 -20.38 22.84 11.36
C ALA A 159 -20.51 24.35 11.48
N ALA A 160 -21.68 24.87 11.09
CA ALA A 160 -21.98 26.31 11.18
C ALA A 160 -22.01 26.84 12.62
N SER A 161 -22.33 26.01 13.59
CA SER A 161 -22.36 26.38 15.01
C SER A 161 -20.99 26.27 15.71
N SER A 162 -19.98 25.78 15.04
CA SER A 162 -18.64 25.56 15.60
C SER A 162 -17.68 26.70 15.22
N GLU A 163 -17.07 27.33 16.21
CA GLU A 163 -16.02 28.35 16.02
C GLU A 163 -14.72 27.75 15.48
N LYS A 164 -14.52 26.44 15.64
CA LYS A 164 -13.34 25.71 15.13
C LYS A 164 -13.43 25.41 13.64
N VAL A 165 -14.62 25.46 13.04
CA VAL A 165 -14.77 25.21 11.60
C VAL A 165 -14.40 26.45 10.80
N ILE A 166 -13.47 26.26 9.87
CA ILE A 166 -12.97 27.36 9.03
C ILE A 166 -14.09 28.03 8.24
N ARG A 167 -13.96 29.33 8.08
CA ARG A 167 -14.79 30.18 7.21
C ARG A 167 -13.89 30.98 6.29
N ILE A 168 -14.21 30.96 5.02
CA ILE A 168 -13.60 31.82 4.00
C ILE A 168 -14.70 32.73 3.47
N ASP A 169 -14.49 34.03 3.55
CA ASP A 169 -15.52 35.04 3.24
C ASP A 169 -16.86 34.80 3.98
N GLY A 170 -16.78 34.35 5.25
CA GLY A 170 -17.94 34.03 6.06
C GLY A 170 -18.65 32.70 5.74
N LYS A 171 -18.24 31.99 4.70
CA LYS A 171 -18.84 30.74 4.23
C LYS A 171 -17.99 29.53 4.63
N ILE A 172 -18.62 28.36 4.71
CA ILE A 172 -17.97 27.11 5.08
C ILE A 172 -17.48 26.41 3.82
N PRO A 173 -16.15 26.27 3.60
CA PRO A 173 -15.64 25.50 2.48
C PRO A 173 -15.90 24.00 2.70
N LEU A 174 -16.54 23.35 1.72
CA LEU A 174 -16.74 21.91 1.67
C LEU A 174 -15.81 21.33 0.61
N PHE A 175 -14.70 20.79 1.06
CA PHE A 175 -13.71 20.21 0.18
C PHE A 175 -14.15 18.83 -0.31
N ASN A 176 -14.31 18.66 -1.62
CA ASN A 176 -14.88 17.46 -2.23
C ASN A 176 -13.88 16.58 -2.94
N TYR A 177 -14.11 15.27 -2.81
CA TYR A 177 -13.43 14.24 -3.60
C TYR A 177 -14.14 13.89 -4.90
N GLY A 178 -15.45 13.94 -4.90
CA GLY A 178 -16.29 13.58 -6.00
C GLY A 178 -17.02 14.76 -6.60
N ARG A 179 -17.79 14.49 -7.65
CA ARG A 179 -18.62 15.49 -8.32
C ARG A 179 -20.07 15.36 -7.87
N PHE A 180 -20.66 16.45 -7.41
CA PHE A 180 -22.12 16.57 -7.31
C PHE A 180 -22.75 16.59 -8.70
N SER A 181 -23.93 16.01 -8.84
CA SER A 181 -24.76 16.28 -10.01
C SER A 181 -25.30 17.72 -9.95
N ASP A 182 -25.68 18.27 -11.10
CA ASP A 182 -26.27 19.60 -11.15
C ASP A 182 -27.60 19.66 -10.38
N SER A 183 -28.32 18.54 -10.32
CA SER A 183 -29.53 18.40 -9.48
C SER A 183 -29.20 18.42 -8.00
N ASP A 184 -28.12 17.73 -7.55
CA ASP A 184 -27.67 17.77 -6.15
C ASP A 184 -27.25 19.19 -5.75
N LEU A 185 -26.53 19.91 -6.62
CA LEU A 185 -26.12 21.29 -6.36
C LEU A 185 -27.30 22.23 -6.16
N ARG A 186 -28.27 22.19 -7.10
CA ARG A 186 -29.51 22.98 -6.98
C ARG A 186 -30.27 22.63 -5.72
N LEU A 187 -30.40 21.35 -5.41
CA LEU A 187 -31.06 20.87 -4.21
C LEU A 187 -30.39 21.41 -2.94
N ILE A 188 -29.06 21.27 -2.84
CA ILE A 188 -28.30 21.77 -1.68
C ILE A 188 -28.54 23.27 -1.51
N ARG A 189 -28.35 24.08 -2.55
CA ARG A 189 -28.49 25.54 -2.49
C ARG A 189 -29.90 25.97 -2.12
N ASN A 190 -30.93 25.38 -2.71
CA ASN A 190 -32.33 25.68 -2.43
C ASN A 190 -32.70 25.34 -0.97
N GLU A 191 -32.35 24.15 -0.50
CA GLU A 191 -32.64 23.76 0.88
C GLU A 191 -31.85 24.57 1.93
N MET A 192 -30.62 24.95 1.63
CA MET A 192 -29.86 25.82 2.53
C MET A 192 -30.51 27.21 2.66
N LYS A 193 -30.91 27.81 1.54
CA LYS A 193 -31.64 29.07 1.51
C LYS A 193 -32.98 28.96 2.28
N LYS A 194 -33.80 27.93 1.96
CA LYS A 194 -35.07 27.67 2.61
C LYS A 194 -34.98 27.51 4.11
N ARG A 195 -33.93 26.85 4.59
CA ARG A 195 -33.72 26.57 6.01
C ARG A 195 -32.88 27.63 6.72
N LYS A 196 -32.50 28.69 6.04
CA LYS A 196 -31.62 29.77 6.57
C LYS A 196 -30.33 29.21 7.18
N LEU A 197 -29.75 28.17 6.53
CA LEU A 197 -28.48 27.60 6.95
C LEU A 197 -27.33 28.47 6.45
N ALA A 198 -26.16 28.36 7.13
CA ALA A 198 -24.94 29.01 6.69
C ALA A 198 -24.58 28.61 5.27
N GLU A 199 -24.16 29.60 4.46
CA GLU A 199 -23.71 29.32 3.10
C GLU A 199 -22.47 28.44 3.10
N VAL A 200 -22.45 27.49 2.18
CA VAL A 200 -21.29 26.62 1.93
C VAL A 200 -20.69 26.91 0.57
N GLN A 201 -19.38 26.76 0.49
CA GLN A 201 -18.61 26.78 -0.76
C GLN A 201 -18.36 25.38 -1.21
N LEU A 202 -18.90 25.00 -2.38
CA LEU A 202 -18.80 23.65 -2.94
C LEU A 202 -17.68 23.58 -3.96
N PHE A 203 -16.77 22.67 -3.74
CA PHE A 203 -15.69 22.36 -4.68
C PHE A 203 -16.09 21.27 -5.69
N THR A 204 -15.40 21.27 -6.82
CA THR A 204 -15.47 20.17 -7.81
C THR A 204 -14.08 19.72 -8.21
N PRO A 205 -13.83 18.42 -8.40
CA PRO A 205 -12.60 17.98 -9.01
C PRO A 205 -12.52 18.44 -10.47
N LEU A 206 -11.33 18.83 -10.88
CA LEU A 206 -11.01 19.19 -12.26
C LEU A 206 -9.91 18.28 -12.80
N TRP A 207 -10.15 17.70 -13.95
CA TRP A 207 -9.19 16.92 -14.72
C TRP A 207 -9.01 17.55 -16.09
N LEU A 208 -7.77 17.89 -16.45
CA LEU A 208 -7.42 18.43 -17.75
C LEU A 208 -6.61 17.38 -18.53
N ASN A 209 -7.07 17.07 -19.75
CA ASN A 209 -6.34 16.12 -20.60
C ASN A 209 -5.33 16.85 -21.49
N VAL A 210 -4.15 17.11 -20.94
CA VAL A 210 -3.11 17.92 -21.59
C VAL A 210 -1.83 17.13 -21.92
N TYR A 211 -1.61 16.02 -21.22
CA TYR A 211 -0.33 15.33 -21.30
C TYR A 211 -0.08 14.59 -22.61
N GLY A 212 -1.13 14.12 -23.27
CA GLY A 212 -1.02 13.41 -24.56
C GLY A 212 -0.40 14.30 -25.63
N GLU A 213 -0.94 15.50 -25.81
CA GLU A 213 -0.44 16.47 -26.78
C GLU A 213 0.95 16.99 -26.40
N TYR A 214 1.12 17.39 -25.13
CA TYR A 214 2.41 17.91 -24.65
C TYR A 214 3.54 16.88 -24.76
N ASN A 215 3.27 15.61 -24.46
CA ASN A 215 4.26 14.53 -24.60
C ASN A 215 4.64 14.27 -26.06
N ALA A 216 3.70 14.45 -26.98
CA ALA A 216 3.94 14.23 -28.39
C ALA A 216 4.69 15.41 -29.07
N THR A 217 4.44 16.64 -28.64
CA THR A 217 4.86 17.84 -29.37
C THR A 217 5.75 18.82 -28.59
N GLY A 218 5.81 18.67 -27.25
CA GLY A 218 6.44 19.60 -26.32
C GLY A 218 5.70 20.94 -26.16
N LYS A 219 4.50 21.06 -26.74
CA LYS A 219 3.68 22.29 -26.76
C LYS A 219 2.20 21.94 -26.59
N LEU A 220 1.40 22.96 -26.24
CA LEU A 220 -0.06 22.90 -26.33
C LEU A 220 -0.54 23.82 -27.45
N SER A 221 -1.48 23.34 -28.27
CA SER A 221 -2.14 24.14 -29.29
C SER A 221 -3.12 25.16 -28.69
N GLU A 222 -3.41 26.24 -29.39
CA GLU A 222 -4.43 27.21 -28.98
C GLU A 222 -5.79 26.54 -28.78
N LYS A 223 -6.19 25.63 -29.67
CA LYS A 223 -7.42 24.83 -29.54
C LYS A 223 -7.50 24.05 -28.23
N THR A 224 -6.38 23.47 -27.78
CA THR A 224 -6.33 22.78 -26.49
C THR A 224 -6.45 23.76 -25.34
N LEU A 225 -5.77 24.90 -25.41
CA LEU A 225 -5.86 25.95 -24.40
C LEU A 225 -7.27 26.52 -24.28
N GLU A 226 -7.94 26.83 -25.39
CA GLU A 226 -9.34 27.28 -25.44
C GLU A 226 -10.29 26.25 -24.82
N LYS A 227 -10.10 24.97 -25.18
CA LYS A 227 -10.90 23.87 -24.59
C LYS A 227 -10.72 23.78 -23.07
N MET A 228 -9.49 23.94 -22.58
CA MET A 228 -9.19 23.94 -21.15
C MET A 228 -9.82 25.16 -20.46
N GLU A 229 -9.65 26.34 -21.01
CA GLU A 229 -10.24 27.59 -20.51
C GLU A 229 -11.76 27.44 -20.39
N LYS A 230 -12.41 26.96 -21.44
CA LYS A 230 -13.85 26.67 -21.45
C LYS A 230 -14.24 25.69 -20.32
N GLN A 231 -13.50 24.59 -20.20
CA GLN A 231 -13.77 23.57 -19.17
C GLN A 231 -13.61 24.12 -17.74
N ILE A 232 -12.62 24.96 -17.50
CA ILE A 232 -12.41 25.60 -16.19
C ILE A 232 -13.57 26.56 -15.89
N ARG A 233 -13.95 27.43 -16.86
CA ARG A 233 -15.06 28.37 -16.70
C ARG A 233 -16.38 27.68 -16.44
N GLU A 234 -16.74 26.66 -17.20
CA GLU A 234 -17.96 25.86 -16.99
C GLU A 234 -18.02 25.28 -15.56
N ARG A 235 -16.84 24.89 -14.99
CA ARG A 235 -16.79 24.43 -13.61
C ARG A 235 -17.00 25.56 -12.61
N LEU A 236 -16.34 26.69 -12.83
CA LEU A 236 -16.46 27.84 -11.93
C LEU A 236 -17.82 28.50 -11.97
N ASP A 237 -18.56 28.39 -13.09
CA ASP A 237 -19.94 28.88 -13.19
C ASP A 237 -20.92 28.08 -12.30
N LEU A 238 -20.65 26.80 -12.08
CA LEU A 238 -21.49 25.92 -11.28
C LEU A 238 -21.04 25.80 -9.82
N TYR A 239 -19.73 25.86 -9.56
CA TYR A 239 -19.15 25.60 -8.24
C TYR A 239 -18.48 26.85 -7.66
N ASP A 240 -18.23 26.81 -6.35
CA ASP A 240 -17.57 27.90 -5.62
C ASP A 240 -16.04 27.72 -5.58
N GLY A 241 -15.56 26.55 -5.95
CA GLY A 241 -14.15 26.24 -6.05
C GLY A 241 -13.84 25.01 -6.89
N ILE A 242 -12.59 24.93 -7.30
CA ILE A 242 -12.03 23.79 -8.03
C ILE A 242 -10.99 23.10 -7.15
N ASN A 243 -11.04 21.78 -7.10
CA ASN A 243 -9.96 20.92 -6.64
C ASN A 243 -9.23 20.34 -7.86
N PHE A 244 -8.08 20.92 -8.19
CA PHE A 244 -7.31 20.48 -9.34
C PHE A 244 -6.45 19.26 -8.98
N THR A 245 -6.70 18.15 -9.66
CA THR A 245 -6.20 16.84 -9.20
C THR A 245 -5.11 16.24 -10.07
N ASN A 246 -4.83 16.76 -11.27
CA ASN A 246 -3.88 16.15 -12.20
C ASN A 246 -2.72 17.06 -12.63
N LEU A 247 -1.84 17.42 -11.71
CA LEU A 247 -0.57 18.09 -12.01
C LEU A 247 0.58 17.13 -12.37
N SER A 248 0.29 15.88 -12.64
CA SER A 248 1.29 14.90 -13.01
C SER A 248 0.72 13.86 -13.95
N TYR A 249 1.56 13.35 -14.81
CA TYR A 249 1.26 12.21 -15.64
C TYR A 249 1.69 10.94 -14.94
N LYS A 250 0.80 9.95 -14.83
CA LYS A 250 1.15 8.64 -14.32
C LYS A 250 1.76 7.82 -15.44
N ARG A 251 3.04 7.50 -15.32
CA ARG A 251 3.78 6.65 -16.25
C ARG A 251 4.09 5.32 -15.57
N ASN A 252 3.85 4.24 -16.30
CA ASN A 252 4.34 2.94 -15.87
C ASN A 252 5.87 2.91 -15.94
N LEU A 253 6.49 2.53 -14.87
CA LEU A 253 7.92 2.31 -14.83
C LEU A 253 8.20 0.90 -15.35
N LYS A 254 8.68 0.85 -16.61
CA LYS A 254 9.31 -0.35 -17.16
C LYS A 254 8.41 -1.58 -17.28
N GLY A 255 7.13 -1.40 -17.53
CA GLY A 255 6.20 -2.50 -17.68
C GLY A 255 5.78 -3.22 -16.38
N ASN A 256 6.18 -2.68 -15.23
CA ASN A 256 5.74 -3.18 -13.93
C ASN A 256 4.47 -2.45 -13.46
N ASP A 257 3.76 -2.98 -12.46
CA ASP A 257 2.62 -2.30 -11.80
C ASP A 257 3.03 -1.04 -11.04
N VAL A 258 4.31 -0.70 -11.09
CA VAL A 258 4.85 0.48 -10.45
C VAL A 258 4.62 1.69 -11.34
N LEU A 259 3.77 2.60 -10.89
CA LEU A 259 3.52 3.87 -11.53
C LEU A 259 4.46 4.93 -10.95
N ALA A 260 5.07 5.70 -11.83
CA ALA A 260 5.76 6.93 -11.42
C ALA A 260 4.90 8.14 -11.75
N LYS A 261 4.89 9.13 -10.87
CA LYS A 261 4.42 10.46 -11.20
C LYS A 261 5.52 11.19 -11.96
N VAL A 262 5.20 11.65 -13.15
CA VAL A 262 6.06 12.50 -13.98
C VAL A 262 5.49 13.91 -13.95
N PHE A 263 6.30 14.86 -13.58
CA PHE A 263 5.95 16.27 -13.50
C PHE A 263 6.53 17.02 -14.72
N TYR A 264 5.80 18.03 -15.18
CA TYR A 264 6.18 18.83 -16.32
C TYR A 264 6.22 20.32 -15.92
N PRO A 265 7.27 20.76 -15.20
CA PRO A 265 7.36 22.14 -14.70
C PRO A 265 7.19 23.19 -15.79
N GLU A 266 7.73 22.93 -16.99
CA GLU A 266 7.61 23.86 -18.11
C GLU A 266 6.18 23.93 -18.69
N LEU A 267 5.42 22.82 -18.65
CA LEU A 267 4.00 22.82 -18.98
C LEU A 267 3.22 23.70 -17.99
N ASP A 268 3.49 23.51 -16.71
CA ASP A 268 2.80 24.22 -15.64
C ASP A 268 3.13 25.70 -15.67
N LYS A 269 4.39 26.07 -15.77
CA LYS A 269 4.85 27.47 -15.83
C LYS A 269 4.37 28.21 -17.07
N LYS A 270 4.47 27.56 -18.23
CA LYS A 270 4.21 28.24 -19.51
C LYS A 270 2.72 28.33 -19.86
N TYR A 271 1.93 27.34 -19.48
CA TYR A 271 0.56 27.21 -19.94
C TYR A 271 -0.47 27.18 -18.79
N LEU A 272 -0.31 26.29 -17.79
CA LEU A 272 -1.38 26.05 -16.83
C LEU A 272 -1.47 27.16 -15.79
N ALA A 273 -0.40 27.50 -15.11
CA ALA A 273 -0.42 28.55 -14.10
C ALA A 273 -0.83 29.92 -14.63
N PRO A 274 -0.33 30.40 -15.81
CA PRO A 274 -0.81 31.64 -16.42
C PRO A 274 -2.30 31.60 -16.81
N LEU A 275 -2.80 30.45 -17.30
CA LEU A 275 -4.20 30.30 -17.66
C LEU A 275 -5.11 30.40 -16.41
N PHE A 276 -4.74 29.74 -15.31
CA PHE A 276 -5.45 29.86 -14.04
C PHE A 276 -5.40 31.30 -13.51
N ALA A 277 -4.23 31.95 -13.54
CA ALA A 277 -4.08 33.34 -13.10
C ALA A 277 -4.98 34.29 -13.90
N LYS A 278 -5.03 34.13 -15.25
CA LYS A 278 -5.91 34.89 -16.14
C LYS A 278 -7.38 34.78 -15.71
N ILE A 279 -7.88 33.53 -15.55
CA ILE A 279 -9.29 33.26 -15.24
C ILE A 279 -9.67 33.83 -13.88
N TRP A 280 -8.85 33.56 -12.85
CA TRP A 280 -9.14 34.02 -11.48
C TRP A 280 -8.96 35.52 -11.28
N SER A 281 -8.31 36.23 -12.19
CA SER A 281 -8.21 37.71 -12.19
C SER A 281 -9.46 38.38 -12.72
N GLU A 282 -10.37 37.64 -13.35
CA GLU A 282 -11.62 38.21 -13.84
C GLU A 282 -12.59 38.46 -12.67
N PRO A 283 -13.31 39.64 -12.67
CA PRO A 283 -14.26 39.98 -11.59
C PRO A 283 -15.26 38.88 -11.31
N LYS A 284 -15.69 38.14 -12.33
CA LYS A 284 -16.64 37.03 -12.23
C LYS A 284 -16.08 35.85 -11.40
N TYR A 285 -14.76 35.61 -11.42
CA TYR A 285 -14.16 34.42 -10.81
C TYR A 285 -13.20 34.69 -9.66
N GLN A 286 -12.82 35.95 -9.41
CA GLN A 286 -11.85 36.30 -8.37
C GLN A 286 -12.24 35.86 -6.94
N HIS A 287 -13.55 35.62 -6.69
CA HIS A 287 -14.06 35.14 -5.42
C HIS A 287 -14.09 33.60 -5.30
N LYS A 288 -13.73 32.86 -6.39
CA LYS A 288 -13.71 31.40 -6.42
C LYS A 288 -12.45 30.86 -5.76
N LEU A 289 -12.57 29.70 -5.15
CA LEU A 289 -11.46 29.02 -4.46
C LEU A 289 -10.72 28.07 -5.38
N LEU A 290 -9.42 27.91 -5.13
CA LEU A 290 -8.58 26.90 -5.77
C LEU A 290 -7.96 25.99 -4.72
N GLY A 291 -8.19 24.71 -4.86
CA GLY A 291 -7.63 23.67 -3.99
C GLY A 291 -6.84 22.62 -4.76
N PHE A 292 -5.97 21.94 -4.03
CA PHE A 292 -5.19 20.80 -4.52
C PHE A 292 -5.17 19.67 -3.50
N ASN A 293 -4.90 18.44 -3.99
CA ASN A 293 -4.51 17.32 -3.14
C ASN A 293 -3.04 17.03 -3.31
N VAL A 294 -2.36 16.69 -2.23
CA VAL A 294 -0.98 16.21 -2.23
C VAL A 294 -0.92 14.81 -1.62
N ASP A 295 -0.15 13.94 -2.24
CA ASP A 295 0.20 12.61 -1.71
C ASP A 295 1.72 12.39 -1.81
N HIS A 296 2.24 11.38 -1.14
CA HIS A 296 3.66 11.05 -1.20
C HIS A 296 3.95 9.72 -1.91
N GLY A 297 2.92 9.06 -2.41
CA GLY A 297 2.96 7.75 -3.05
C GLY A 297 1.72 6.96 -2.71
N TYR A 298 1.61 5.75 -3.25
CA TYR A 298 0.50 4.85 -3.00
C TYR A 298 1.01 3.42 -3.15
N ILE A 299 0.79 2.62 -2.13
CA ILE A 299 1.01 1.18 -2.21
C ILE A 299 -0.24 0.56 -1.64
N GLY A 300 -1.14 0.16 -2.53
CA GLY A 300 -2.32 -0.60 -2.12
C GLY A 300 -1.90 -1.81 -1.33
N ASP A 301 -2.79 -2.27 -0.46
CA ASP A 301 -2.56 -3.53 0.20
C ASP A 301 -2.21 -4.59 -0.87
N ILE A 302 -1.53 -5.63 -0.47
CA ILE A 302 -0.98 -6.69 -1.34
C ILE A 302 -1.97 -7.14 -2.42
N ASP A 303 -3.23 -6.97 -2.15
CA ASP A 303 -4.32 -7.47 -2.94
C ASP A 303 -4.66 -6.66 -4.18
N ASN A 304 -4.32 -5.38 -4.23
CA ASN A 304 -4.67 -4.58 -5.41
C ASN A 304 -3.51 -4.37 -6.40
N GLY A 305 -2.29 -4.73 -6.00
CA GLY A 305 -1.10 -4.72 -6.85
C GLY A 305 -0.71 -3.35 -7.41
N VAL A 306 -1.44 -2.28 -7.09
CA VAL A 306 -1.13 -0.94 -7.58
C VAL A 306 -0.08 -0.30 -6.70
N VAL A 307 1.02 0.10 -7.32
CA VAL A 307 2.09 0.83 -6.66
C VAL A 307 2.34 2.13 -7.40
N GLN A 308 2.22 3.24 -6.69
CA GLN A 308 2.74 4.52 -7.13
C GLN A 308 4.01 4.81 -6.35
N ALA A 309 5.15 4.75 -7.03
CA ALA A 309 6.46 4.90 -6.40
C ALA A 309 6.59 6.23 -5.66
N GLU A 310 7.07 6.16 -4.44
CA GLU A 310 7.34 7.33 -3.59
C GLU A 310 8.58 8.11 -4.07
N GLN A 311 9.55 7.42 -4.67
CA GLN A 311 10.80 7.98 -5.20
C GLN A 311 11.60 8.79 -4.16
N GLY A 312 11.84 8.21 -3.00
CA GLY A 312 12.34 8.94 -1.85
C GLY A 312 11.29 9.91 -1.34
N THR A 313 11.65 11.15 -1.24
CA THR A 313 10.74 12.23 -0.87
C THR A 313 10.31 13.09 -2.07
N SER A 314 10.79 12.76 -3.28
CA SER A 314 10.69 13.64 -4.44
C SER A 314 9.25 13.79 -4.96
N VAL A 315 8.41 12.75 -4.85
CA VAL A 315 6.99 12.85 -5.27
C VAL A 315 6.26 13.87 -4.43
N LEU A 316 6.41 13.85 -3.11
CA LEU A 316 5.80 14.82 -2.21
C LEU A 316 6.26 16.25 -2.51
N ARG A 317 7.58 16.45 -2.55
CA ARG A 317 8.18 17.77 -2.75
C ARG A 317 7.76 18.38 -4.10
N ARG A 318 7.87 17.61 -5.18
CA ARG A 318 7.48 18.09 -6.51
C ARG A 318 6.01 18.42 -6.66
N GLN A 319 5.14 17.68 -5.97
CA GLN A 319 3.72 18.04 -5.96
C GLN A 319 3.51 19.38 -5.28
N LEU A 320 4.12 19.59 -4.11
CA LEU A 320 4.01 20.85 -3.38
C LEU A 320 4.58 21.99 -4.20
N ASP A 321 5.77 21.83 -4.78
CA ASP A 321 6.44 22.81 -5.62
C ASP A 321 5.55 23.22 -6.81
N THR A 322 5.00 22.23 -7.51
CA THR A 322 4.13 22.46 -8.66
C THR A 322 2.83 23.16 -8.25
N GLN A 323 2.21 22.71 -7.14
CA GLN A 323 0.94 23.29 -6.66
C GLN A 323 1.11 24.74 -6.23
N LEU A 324 2.22 25.08 -5.57
CA LEU A 324 2.49 26.45 -5.13
C LEU A 324 2.66 27.43 -6.28
N LEU A 325 3.04 26.98 -7.49
CA LEU A 325 3.04 27.84 -8.69
C LEU A 325 1.66 28.46 -9.00
N PHE A 326 0.59 27.82 -8.60
CA PHE A 326 -0.79 28.27 -8.83
C PHE A 326 -1.33 29.19 -7.74
N ASN A 327 -0.53 29.48 -6.70
CA ASN A 327 -0.95 30.29 -5.56
C ASN A 327 -2.32 29.86 -4.98
N PRO A 328 -2.49 28.57 -4.57
CA PRO A 328 -3.80 28.05 -4.18
C PRO A 328 -4.28 28.58 -2.84
N ASP A 329 -5.60 28.52 -2.60
CA ASP A 329 -6.19 28.79 -1.29
C ASP A 329 -5.96 27.64 -0.31
N ILE A 330 -6.10 26.38 -0.81
CA ILE A 330 -6.08 25.18 0.01
C ILE A 330 -5.22 24.08 -0.63
N ILE A 331 -4.40 23.43 0.19
CA ILE A 331 -3.76 22.15 -0.14
C ILE A 331 -4.22 21.10 0.88
N SER A 332 -4.77 19.99 0.42
CA SER A 332 -5.22 18.87 1.25
C SER A 332 -4.25 17.71 1.17
N MET A 333 -3.69 17.32 2.31
CA MET A 333 -2.83 16.14 2.45
C MET A 333 -3.70 14.87 2.43
N ALA A 334 -3.53 14.07 1.43
CA ALA A 334 -4.33 12.87 1.20
C ALA A 334 -3.49 11.60 1.42
N GLU A 335 -3.66 10.89 2.51
CA GLU A 335 -4.56 10.96 3.66
C GLU A 335 -3.76 11.12 4.96
N TRP A 336 -4.37 11.63 6.05
CA TRP A 336 -3.66 11.71 7.33
C TRP A 336 -3.33 10.34 7.90
N ASN A 337 -4.28 9.43 7.94
CA ASN A 337 -4.23 8.17 8.67
C ASN A 337 -4.61 6.93 7.86
N GLU A 338 -4.54 6.98 6.54
CA GLU A 338 -4.85 5.83 5.69
C GLU A 338 -3.60 4.96 5.47
N VAL A 339 -3.29 4.12 6.46
CA VAL A 339 -2.10 3.27 6.46
C VAL A 339 -2.24 2.04 5.56
N ASN A 340 -3.46 1.57 5.30
CA ASN A 340 -3.72 0.43 4.40
C ASN A 340 -3.33 0.72 2.93
N GLU A 341 -3.38 1.97 2.52
CA GLU A 341 -2.93 2.41 1.20
C GLU A 341 -1.52 3.01 1.21
N ASN A 342 -0.86 3.00 2.37
CA ASN A 342 0.46 3.59 2.57
C ASN A 342 0.53 5.07 2.14
N THR A 343 -0.60 5.78 2.22
CA THR A 343 -0.72 7.21 1.93
C THR A 343 -0.66 8.08 3.17
N SER A 344 -0.46 7.46 4.34
CA SER A 344 -0.51 8.14 5.63
C SER A 344 0.54 9.24 5.77
N PHE A 345 0.07 10.45 6.07
CA PHE A 345 0.92 11.59 6.41
C PHE A 345 1.30 11.63 7.89
N GLN A 346 0.57 10.93 8.76
CA GLN A 346 0.99 10.81 10.16
C GLN A 346 2.33 10.06 10.23
N PRO A 347 3.12 10.27 11.29
CA PRO A 347 4.35 9.51 11.48
C PRO A 347 4.08 8.00 11.59
N THR A 348 4.80 7.23 10.78
CA THR A 348 4.66 5.77 10.68
C THR A 348 6.00 5.07 10.89
N LEU A 349 5.98 3.76 11.05
CA LEU A 349 7.21 2.98 11.22
C LEU A 349 8.14 3.07 10.00
N THR A 350 7.62 3.24 8.79
CA THR A 350 8.44 3.35 7.59
C THR A 350 8.86 4.78 7.29
N ASN A 351 8.03 5.76 7.63
CA ASN A 351 8.29 7.18 7.35
C ASN A 351 8.99 7.91 8.50
N SER A 352 8.95 7.36 9.73
CA SER A 352 9.34 8.10 10.94
C SER A 352 8.66 9.48 10.96
N LYS A 353 9.38 10.54 11.25
CA LYS A 353 8.90 11.93 11.17
C LYS A 353 9.32 12.65 9.87
N SER A 354 9.76 11.93 8.84
CA SER A 354 10.29 12.55 7.63
C SER A 354 9.28 13.43 6.92
N ILE A 355 8.04 12.93 6.75
CA ILE A 355 6.95 13.69 6.12
C ILE A 355 6.60 14.93 6.96
N MET A 356 6.58 14.79 8.28
CA MET A 356 6.33 15.91 9.19
C MET A 356 7.36 17.03 8.97
N ARG A 357 8.65 16.73 8.93
CA ARG A 357 9.70 17.73 8.74
C ARG A 357 9.58 18.46 7.40
N ILE A 358 9.26 17.72 6.33
CA ILE A 358 9.03 18.30 5.00
C ILE A 358 7.80 19.21 5.02
N MET A 359 6.66 18.71 5.50
CA MET A 359 5.40 19.48 5.52
C MET A 359 5.50 20.73 6.41
N ARG A 360 6.19 20.62 7.55
CA ARG A 360 6.46 21.78 8.43
C ARG A 360 7.25 22.86 7.68
N TYR A 361 8.29 22.47 6.92
CA TYR A 361 9.04 23.42 6.09
C TYR A 361 8.11 24.16 5.12
N TYR A 362 7.26 23.43 4.38
CA TYR A 362 6.33 24.05 3.43
C TYR A 362 5.24 24.88 4.14
N ALA A 363 4.74 24.42 5.28
CA ALA A 363 3.75 25.18 6.06
C ALA A 363 4.29 26.54 6.55
N ARG A 364 5.55 26.58 6.99
CA ARG A 364 6.23 27.82 7.36
C ARG A 364 6.51 28.70 6.15
N PHE A 365 6.94 28.08 5.06
CA PHE A 365 7.20 28.78 3.78
C PHE A 365 5.98 29.53 3.29
N VAL A 366 4.79 28.89 3.20
CA VAL A 366 3.57 29.57 2.71
C VAL A 366 3.06 30.67 3.66
N LYS A 367 3.41 30.61 4.94
CA LYS A 367 3.13 31.66 5.93
C LYS A 367 4.15 32.79 5.94
N GLY A 368 5.20 32.72 5.12
CA GLY A 368 6.30 33.67 5.13
C GLY A 368 7.19 33.61 6.39
N LEU A 369 7.13 32.48 7.13
CA LEU A 369 7.91 32.29 8.36
C LEU A 369 9.26 31.65 8.06
N GLU A 370 10.28 32.05 8.81
CA GLU A 370 11.60 31.42 8.73
C GLU A 370 11.58 29.98 9.20
N PRO A 371 12.40 29.08 8.61
CA PRO A 371 12.52 27.70 9.08
C PRO A 371 13.09 27.67 10.50
N THR A 372 12.53 26.78 11.35
CA THR A 372 12.99 26.58 12.72
C THR A 372 13.09 25.09 13.05
N PRO A 373 13.97 24.69 13.96
CA PRO A 373 14.06 23.30 14.43
C PRO A 373 12.75 22.80 15.03
N VAL A 374 12.56 21.50 15.04
CA VAL A 374 11.51 20.89 15.84
C VAL A 374 11.95 20.89 17.31
N ALA A 375 11.01 21.15 18.21
CA ALA A 375 11.30 21.14 19.65
C ALA A 375 11.89 19.79 20.08
N GLY A 376 13.01 19.84 20.83
CA GLY A 376 13.73 18.65 21.28
C GLY A 376 14.72 18.05 20.27
N ASP A 377 14.94 18.72 19.13
CA ASP A 377 15.96 18.30 18.16
C ASP A 377 17.39 18.48 18.73
N ASP A 378 18.23 17.49 18.44
CA ASP A 378 19.68 17.63 18.64
C ASP A 378 20.28 18.46 17.50
N LEU A 379 20.64 19.71 17.80
CA LEU A 379 21.21 20.63 16.82
C LEU A 379 22.71 20.39 16.57
N SER A 380 23.31 19.40 17.19
CA SER A 380 24.70 18.98 16.93
C SER A 380 24.82 18.10 15.68
N ILE A 381 23.70 17.63 15.12
CA ILE A 381 23.62 16.87 13.88
C ILE A 381 22.69 17.58 12.87
N PRO A 382 22.93 17.42 11.55
CA PRO A 382 22.12 18.11 10.56
C PRO A 382 20.69 17.56 10.48
N ASN A 383 19.74 18.37 9.98
CA ASN A 383 18.38 17.93 9.68
C ASN A 383 18.33 17.21 8.33
N LEU A 384 18.88 16.00 8.30
CA LEU A 384 19.06 15.19 7.11
C LEU A 384 18.12 13.96 7.15
N ILE A 385 17.40 13.72 6.06
CA ILE A 385 16.57 12.53 5.88
C ILE A 385 17.27 11.56 4.96
N VAL A 386 17.34 10.29 5.36
CA VAL A 386 17.81 9.18 4.54
C VAL A 386 16.63 8.35 4.09
N SER A 387 16.48 8.15 2.77
CA SER A 387 15.42 7.34 2.18
C SER A 387 16.00 6.20 1.35
N VAL A 388 15.54 4.97 1.60
CA VAL A 388 15.95 3.76 0.87
C VAL A 388 14.74 2.90 0.58
N ARG A 389 14.74 2.14 -0.51
CA ARG A 389 13.75 1.08 -0.69
C ARG A 389 13.98 -0.02 0.32
N TRP A 390 12.92 -0.51 0.94
CA TRP A 390 13.01 -1.61 1.92
C TRP A 390 13.51 -2.92 1.29
N GLY A 391 13.12 -3.19 0.06
CA GLY A 391 13.56 -4.33 -0.68
C GLY A 391 13.81 -4.02 -2.16
N VAL A 392 14.80 -4.67 -2.75
CA VAL A 392 15.15 -4.56 -4.16
C VAL A 392 15.31 -5.96 -4.74
N GLN A 393 14.69 -6.20 -5.89
CA GLN A 393 14.76 -7.47 -6.61
C GLN A 393 15.98 -7.53 -7.52
N ALA A 394 16.37 -8.75 -7.88
CA ALA A 394 17.40 -8.96 -8.88
C ALA A 394 16.99 -8.29 -10.21
N GLY A 395 17.92 -7.54 -10.79
CA GLY A 395 17.71 -6.75 -12.01
C GLY A 395 17.25 -5.30 -11.78
N GLU A 396 16.72 -4.96 -10.61
CA GLU A 396 16.36 -3.58 -10.29
C GLU A 396 17.59 -2.72 -9.95
N GLU A 397 17.42 -1.41 -10.09
CA GLU A 397 18.40 -0.42 -9.68
C GLU A 397 18.16 -0.03 -8.22
N TYR A 398 19.20 -0.08 -7.38
CA TYR A 398 19.15 0.41 -6.00
C TYR A 398 19.18 1.93 -5.99
N ARG A 399 18.27 2.52 -5.24
CA ARG A 399 18.15 3.96 -5.08
C ARG A 399 18.22 4.36 -3.61
N ILE A 400 18.99 5.41 -3.32
CA ILE A 400 19.07 6.06 -2.02
C ILE A 400 19.03 7.57 -2.19
N GLU A 401 18.24 8.25 -1.38
CA GLU A 401 18.15 9.71 -1.33
C GLU A 401 18.62 10.23 0.02
N LEU A 402 19.40 11.30 -0.03
CA LEU A 402 19.74 12.15 1.12
C LEU A 402 19.07 13.51 0.90
N LEU A 403 18.23 13.94 1.83
CA LEU A 403 17.50 15.22 1.75
C LEU A 403 17.84 16.08 2.96
N ASN A 404 18.43 17.25 2.74
CA ASN A 404 18.51 18.31 3.75
C ASN A 404 17.19 19.06 3.82
N VAL A 405 16.57 19.13 4.99
CA VAL A 405 15.38 19.95 5.23
C VAL A 405 15.78 21.19 6.03
N PRO A 406 15.59 22.41 5.52
CA PRO A 406 15.95 23.62 6.25
C PRO A 406 15.22 23.73 7.59
N ASP A 407 15.95 24.07 8.62
CA ASP A 407 15.45 24.37 9.96
C ASP A 407 16.13 25.59 10.60
N THR A 408 16.81 26.36 9.78
CA THR A 408 17.47 27.60 10.15
C THR A 408 17.59 28.51 8.94
N PRO A 409 17.51 29.83 9.09
CA PRO A 409 17.80 30.78 8.02
C PRO A 409 19.30 30.92 7.73
N ALA A 410 20.16 30.42 8.64
CA ALA A 410 21.61 30.53 8.51
C ALA A 410 22.15 29.72 7.33
N ASP A 411 23.04 30.34 6.54
CA ASP A 411 23.68 29.74 5.36
C ASP A 411 24.91 28.90 5.72
N GLY A 412 24.76 28.06 6.74
CA GLY A 412 25.81 27.11 7.12
C GLY A 412 25.92 25.97 6.09
N LYS A 413 27.18 25.53 5.82
CA LYS A 413 27.45 24.39 4.92
C LYS A 413 27.91 23.19 5.72
N TYR A 414 27.59 21.99 5.23
CA TYR A 414 28.11 20.74 5.77
C TYR A 414 28.30 19.72 4.66
N GLN A 415 29.10 18.70 4.92
CA GLN A 415 29.45 17.68 3.95
C GLN A 415 29.00 16.30 4.42
N VAL A 416 28.58 15.48 3.47
CA VAL A 416 28.17 14.09 3.71
C VAL A 416 28.77 13.18 2.65
N GLN A 417 29.49 12.14 3.08
CA GLN A 417 29.89 11.04 2.21
C GLN A 417 29.09 9.79 2.57
N LEU A 418 28.37 9.25 1.60
CA LEU A 418 27.64 8.00 1.74
C LEU A 418 28.55 6.81 1.43
N LEU A 419 28.59 5.86 2.36
CA LEU A 419 29.19 4.54 2.18
C LEU A 419 28.07 3.50 2.16
N LEU A 420 28.18 2.50 1.28
CA LEU A 420 27.29 1.35 1.27
C LEU A 420 28.05 0.14 1.82
N THR A 421 27.48 -0.49 2.84
CA THR A 421 28.07 -1.66 3.50
C THR A 421 27.14 -2.87 3.39
N ASP A 422 27.71 -4.06 3.49
CA ASP A 422 26.95 -5.30 3.66
C ASP A 422 26.46 -5.47 5.11
N GLU A 423 25.75 -6.55 5.37
CA GLU A 423 25.24 -6.92 6.70
C GLU A 423 26.34 -7.11 7.77
N ASN A 424 27.59 -7.32 7.36
CA ASN A 424 28.75 -7.47 8.25
C ASN A 424 29.52 -6.14 8.45
N GLY A 425 29.04 -5.04 7.85
CA GLY A 425 29.65 -3.72 7.92
C GLY A 425 30.83 -3.51 6.95
N LYS A 426 31.09 -4.46 6.04
CA LYS A 426 32.13 -4.32 5.02
C LYS A 426 31.69 -3.32 3.94
N VAL A 427 32.46 -2.27 3.76
CA VAL A 427 32.20 -1.26 2.71
C VAL A 427 32.48 -1.88 1.34
N PHE A 428 31.48 -1.90 0.48
CA PHE A 428 31.64 -2.34 -0.91
C PHE A 428 31.52 -1.18 -1.91
N ARG A 429 30.99 -0.01 -1.49
CA ARG A 429 30.93 1.19 -2.33
C ARG A 429 31.04 2.47 -1.50
N LYS A 430 31.82 3.41 -2.03
CA LYS A 430 31.92 4.79 -1.51
C LYS A 430 31.31 5.70 -2.57
N MET A 431 30.41 6.59 -2.17
CA MET A 431 29.85 7.61 -3.04
C MET A 431 30.70 8.89 -2.95
N PRO A 432 30.58 9.82 -3.91
CA PRO A 432 31.19 11.14 -3.78
C PRO A 432 30.78 11.84 -2.48
N THR A 433 31.56 12.80 -2.06
CA THR A 433 31.19 13.68 -0.95
C THR A 433 30.33 14.81 -1.49
N ASP A 434 29.12 14.97 -0.94
CA ASP A 434 28.19 16.02 -1.29
C ASP A 434 28.20 17.13 -0.25
N SER A 435 27.91 18.34 -0.69
CA SER A 435 27.82 19.52 0.16
C SER A 435 26.38 20.03 0.20
N PHE A 436 25.88 20.26 1.40
CA PHE A 436 24.54 20.80 1.66
C PHE A 436 24.64 22.18 2.30
N ARG A 437 23.67 23.05 1.97
CA ARG A 437 23.42 24.31 2.65
C ARG A 437 22.28 24.14 3.64
N GLN A 438 22.45 24.55 4.89
CA GLN A 438 21.45 24.34 5.96
C GLN A 438 20.11 25.03 5.67
N ASN A 439 20.15 26.18 5.01
CA ASN A 439 18.99 26.98 4.66
C ASN A 439 18.34 26.60 3.31
N LYS A 440 18.86 25.59 2.60
CA LYS A 440 18.33 25.17 1.30
C LYS A 440 17.73 23.75 1.38
N LEU A 441 16.48 23.60 0.92
CA LEU A 441 15.88 22.27 0.71
C LEU A 441 16.57 21.63 -0.49
N THR A 442 17.47 20.69 -0.23
CA THR A 442 18.32 20.08 -1.27
C THR A 442 18.41 18.58 -1.08
N SER A 443 18.25 17.84 -2.18
CA SER A 443 18.43 16.38 -2.18
C SER A 443 19.51 15.91 -3.12
N VAL A 444 20.16 14.81 -2.75
CA VAL A 444 21.04 14.03 -3.60
C VAL A 444 20.49 12.62 -3.71
N THR A 445 20.34 12.12 -4.91
CA THR A 445 19.86 10.76 -5.16
C THR A 445 20.91 9.95 -5.90
N TYR A 446 21.34 8.86 -5.30
CA TYR A 446 22.25 7.91 -5.91
C TYR A 446 21.47 6.73 -6.47
N LYS A 447 21.88 6.30 -7.66
CA LYS A 447 21.36 5.12 -8.35
C LYS A 447 22.50 4.15 -8.59
N VAL A 448 22.36 2.94 -8.10
CA VAL A 448 23.44 1.94 -8.09
C VAL A 448 22.92 0.64 -8.70
N GLY A 449 23.60 0.17 -9.75
CA GLY A 449 23.38 -1.18 -10.27
C GLY A 449 23.92 -2.22 -9.28
N ILE A 450 23.09 -3.12 -8.84
CA ILE A 450 23.38 -4.06 -7.76
C ILE A 450 23.35 -5.53 -8.19
N SER A 451 23.02 -5.84 -9.43
CA SER A 451 22.93 -7.22 -9.94
C SER A 451 24.14 -8.10 -9.56
N PRO A 452 25.42 -7.62 -9.61
CA PRO A 452 26.57 -8.43 -9.20
C PRO A 452 26.67 -8.70 -7.70
N LEU A 453 25.88 -8.04 -6.87
CA LEU A 453 25.97 -8.14 -5.40
C LEU A 453 25.14 -9.30 -4.85
N PHE A 454 24.12 -9.77 -5.54
CA PHE A 454 23.12 -10.72 -5.01
C PHE A 454 23.71 -12.05 -4.52
N SER A 455 24.86 -12.48 -5.04
CA SER A 455 25.56 -13.68 -4.57
C SER A 455 26.38 -13.47 -3.30
N LYS A 456 26.62 -12.23 -2.90
CA LYS A 456 27.60 -11.88 -1.85
C LYS A 456 26.98 -11.03 -0.73
N VAL A 457 25.96 -10.28 -1.02
CA VAL A 457 25.33 -9.31 -0.11
C VAL A 457 23.83 -9.60 -0.04
N ARG A 458 23.27 -9.67 1.14
CA ARG A 458 21.83 -9.87 1.37
C ARG A 458 21.13 -8.60 1.85
N THR A 459 21.91 -7.69 2.46
CA THR A 459 21.41 -6.41 2.96
C THR A 459 22.41 -5.31 2.67
N ILE A 460 21.91 -4.20 2.15
CA ILE A 460 22.67 -2.96 2.00
C ILE A 460 22.34 -2.05 3.17
N LEU A 461 23.36 -1.61 3.88
CA LEU A 461 23.29 -0.67 4.99
C LEU A 461 24.01 0.62 4.60
N PRO A 462 23.33 1.78 4.65
CA PRO A 462 23.98 3.07 4.47
C PRO A 462 24.78 3.45 5.73
N VAL A 463 25.94 4.07 5.50
CA VAL A 463 26.76 4.68 6.54
C VAL A 463 27.14 6.07 6.07
N LEU A 464 26.92 7.08 6.89
CA LEU A 464 27.19 8.47 6.57
C LEU A 464 28.44 8.95 7.32
N LYS A 465 29.43 9.47 6.58
CA LYS A 465 30.50 10.29 7.15
C LYS A 465 30.09 11.75 7.01
N ILE A 466 29.93 12.44 8.12
CA ILE A 466 29.37 13.79 8.16
C ILE A 466 30.39 14.74 8.75
N ASN A 467 30.62 15.86 8.05
CA ASN A 467 31.32 17.02 8.59
C ASN A 467 30.29 18.13 8.81
N TYR A 468 29.97 18.41 10.06
CA TYR A 468 28.93 19.37 10.42
C TYR A 468 29.37 20.23 11.59
N LYS A 469 29.33 21.55 11.44
CA LYS A 469 29.77 22.54 12.46
C LYS A 469 31.18 22.22 12.97
N GLY A 470 32.11 21.92 12.06
CA GLY A 470 33.52 21.62 12.39
C GLY A 470 33.78 20.23 13.02
N ARG A 471 32.73 19.42 13.21
CA ARG A 471 32.85 18.07 13.78
C ARG A 471 32.74 17.02 12.67
N ASN A 472 33.65 16.04 12.72
CA ASN A 472 33.61 14.85 11.89
C ASN A 472 33.06 13.68 12.69
N PHE A 473 32.00 13.02 12.19
CA PHE A 473 31.47 11.82 12.82
C PHE A 473 30.89 10.84 11.80
N THR A 474 30.73 9.61 12.23
CA THR A 474 30.12 8.56 11.42
C THR A 474 28.73 8.27 11.99
N PHE A 475 27.72 8.26 11.14
CA PHE A 475 26.34 7.96 11.50
C PHE A 475 25.86 6.73 10.73
N LYS A 476 25.18 5.81 11.44
CA LYS A 476 24.57 4.62 10.86
C LYS A 476 23.05 4.75 10.96
N PRO A 477 22.38 5.20 9.89
CA PRO A 477 20.92 5.33 9.90
C PRO A 477 20.23 3.98 10.12
N ALA A 478 19.17 3.96 10.93
CA ALA A 478 18.37 2.77 11.20
C ALA A 478 17.45 2.40 10.03
N VAL A 479 18.00 2.39 8.83
CA VAL A 479 17.34 1.95 7.58
C VAL A 479 18.24 0.95 6.86
N TYR A 480 17.61 0.07 6.08
CA TYR A 480 18.32 -0.93 5.30
C TYR A 480 17.53 -1.33 4.06
N THR A 481 18.20 -1.94 3.10
CA THR A 481 17.59 -2.55 1.93
C THR A 481 17.93 -4.02 1.85
N ARG A 482 16.92 -4.89 1.82
CA ARG A 482 17.09 -6.32 1.56
C ARG A 482 17.19 -6.59 0.07
N LEU A 483 18.04 -7.55 -0.30
CA LEU A 483 18.18 -8.04 -1.66
C LEU A 483 17.46 -9.37 -1.82
N PHE A 484 16.56 -9.44 -2.81
CA PHE A 484 15.72 -10.60 -3.08
C PHE A 484 15.84 -11.05 -4.52
N ALA A 485 15.87 -12.35 -4.76
CA ALA A 485 15.82 -12.89 -6.11
C ALA A 485 14.48 -12.54 -6.79
N ALA A 486 13.41 -12.81 -6.08
CA ALA A 486 12.05 -12.45 -6.47
C ALA A 486 11.21 -12.27 -5.21
N THR A 487 10.45 -11.21 -5.12
CA THR A 487 9.53 -10.98 -3.99
C THR A 487 8.27 -10.25 -4.42
N PRO A 488 7.18 -10.43 -3.69
CA PRO A 488 6.01 -9.59 -3.85
C PRO A 488 6.36 -8.15 -3.46
N ASN A 489 5.91 -7.22 -4.24
CA ASN A 489 5.84 -5.77 -4.04
C ASN A 489 6.71 -5.15 -2.93
N ASN A 490 7.98 -4.85 -3.23
CA ASN A 490 8.94 -4.23 -2.31
C ASN A 490 9.15 -2.73 -2.57
N ALA A 491 8.18 -2.06 -3.15
CA ALA A 491 8.32 -0.66 -3.51
C ALA A 491 8.25 0.30 -2.33
N LYS A 492 7.91 -0.18 -1.12
CA LYS A 492 7.88 0.65 0.09
C LYS A 492 9.27 1.14 0.46
N GLU A 493 9.34 2.40 0.82
CA GLU A 493 10.58 3.04 1.24
C GLU A 493 10.65 3.19 2.76
N LEU A 494 11.85 3.05 3.31
CA LEU A 494 12.18 3.42 4.67
C LEU A 494 12.79 4.81 4.65
N ARG A 495 12.23 5.72 5.43
CA ARG A 495 12.71 7.09 5.57
C ARG A 495 12.99 7.39 7.02
N LEU A 496 14.14 7.95 7.28
CA LEU A 496 14.56 8.30 8.64
C LEU A 496 15.27 9.65 8.65
N PRO A 497 14.70 10.66 9.31
CA PRO A 497 15.47 11.82 9.72
C PRO A 497 16.49 11.37 10.76
N ILE A 498 17.75 11.68 10.56
CA ILE A 498 18.81 11.19 11.48
C ILE A 498 18.64 11.72 12.91
N ARG A 499 17.97 12.87 13.09
CA ARG A 499 17.62 13.41 14.40
C ARG A 499 16.51 12.63 15.12
N ASP A 500 15.72 11.85 14.40
CA ASP A 500 14.63 11.05 14.96
C ASP A 500 15.03 9.60 15.22
N GLN A 501 16.33 9.30 15.14
CA GLN A 501 16.83 7.99 15.48
C GLN A 501 16.99 7.85 16.99
N TYR A 502 16.43 6.78 17.55
CA TYR A 502 16.77 6.33 18.89
C TYR A 502 18.09 5.59 18.86
N LEU A 503 18.99 5.95 19.74
CA LEU A 503 20.31 5.31 19.92
C LEU A 503 20.31 4.62 21.27
N PRO A 504 19.98 3.32 21.36
CA PRO A 504 20.01 2.59 22.62
C PRO A 504 21.44 2.45 23.13
N GLU A 505 21.62 2.48 24.45
CA GLU A 505 22.90 2.24 25.11
C GLU A 505 23.34 0.80 24.93
N LYS A 506 22.39 -0.12 24.99
CA LYS A 506 22.62 -1.55 24.80
C LYS A 506 21.49 -2.17 24.00
N TRP A 507 21.82 -3.03 23.06
CA TRP A 507 20.85 -3.90 22.40
C TRP A 507 21.51 -5.17 21.90
N ASN A 508 20.68 -6.24 21.78
CA ASN A 508 21.09 -7.51 21.24
C ASN A 508 19.90 -8.20 20.56
N LEU A 509 20.16 -8.95 19.51
CA LEU A 509 19.20 -9.82 18.84
C LEU A 509 19.89 -11.13 18.46
N ASN A 510 19.60 -12.18 19.19
CA ASN A 510 20.08 -13.54 18.93
C ASN A 510 18.98 -14.35 18.27
N VAL A 511 19.32 -14.98 17.16
CA VAL A 511 18.42 -15.78 16.34
C VAL A 511 19.10 -17.12 16.06
N PHE A 512 18.42 -18.22 16.33
CA PHE A 512 18.98 -19.55 16.12
C PHE A 512 17.93 -20.54 15.63
N PRO A 513 18.26 -21.38 14.63
CA PRO A 513 17.37 -22.43 14.15
C PRO A 513 17.27 -23.55 15.19
N ARG A 514 16.07 -24.12 15.35
CA ARG A 514 15.80 -25.27 16.19
C ARG A 514 15.56 -26.54 15.37
N LYS A 515 15.64 -27.71 16.04
CA LYS A 515 15.47 -29.02 15.40
C LYS A 515 14.06 -29.26 14.86
N ASP A 516 13.05 -28.66 15.48
CA ASP A 516 11.65 -28.74 15.08
C ASP A 516 11.28 -27.80 13.91
N GLY A 517 12.27 -27.07 13.37
CA GLY A 517 12.08 -26.11 12.29
C GLY A 517 11.61 -24.72 12.75
N SER A 518 11.43 -24.51 14.05
CA SER A 518 11.19 -23.19 14.62
C SER A 518 12.47 -22.36 14.70
N ILE A 519 12.31 -21.08 14.90
CA ILE A 519 13.38 -20.11 15.10
C ILE A 519 13.31 -19.62 16.55
N GLY A 520 14.35 -19.92 17.34
CA GLY A 520 14.48 -19.36 18.66
C GLY A 520 14.96 -17.92 18.59
N ILE A 521 14.38 -17.05 19.40
CA ILE A 521 14.64 -15.60 19.42
C ILE A 521 14.89 -15.18 20.86
N SER A 522 15.96 -14.40 21.04
CA SER A 522 16.23 -13.67 22.28
C SER A 522 16.72 -12.28 21.93
N ALA A 523 16.03 -11.25 22.40
CA ALA A 523 16.39 -9.87 22.17
C ALA A 523 16.33 -9.07 23.47
N GLU A 524 17.19 -8.10 23.60
CA GLU A 524 17.20 -7.10 24.67
C GLU A 524 17.51 -5.73 24.11
N ILE A 525 16.97 -4.70 24.72
CA ILE A 525 17.25 -3.31 24.42
C ILE A 525 17.12 -2.46 25.66
N SER A 526 18.03 -1.53 25.88
CA SER A 526 17.95 -0.54 26.96
C SER A 526 18.59 0.77 26.54
N GLY A 527 18.14 1.87 27.15
CA GLY A 527 18.66 3.22 26.92
C GLY A 527 17.99 4.26 27.80
N GLY A 528 18.36 5.52 27.63
CA GLY A 528 17.87 6.62 28.50
C GLY A 528 16.43 7.05 28.26
N GLU A 529 15.76 6.60 27.19
CA GLU A 529 14.39 6.99 26.86
C GLU A 529 13.38 5.87 27.16
N LYS A 530 12.21 6.24 27.60
CA LYS A 530 11.09 5.31 27.75
C LYS A 530 10.63 4.78 26.40
N LEU A 531 10.41 3.48 26.33
CA LEU A 531 9.99 2.77 25.15
C LEU A 531 8.46 2.72 25.05
N GLN A 532 7.95 3.08 23.89
CA GLN A 532 6.55 2.89 23.50
C GLN A 532 6.31 1.42 23.11
N SER A 533 7.20 0.87 22.28
CA SER A 533 7.08 -0.49 21.80
C SER A 533 8.44 -1.09 21.42
N VAL A 534 8.56 -2.40 21.55
CA VAL A 534 9.69 -3.18 21.06
C VAL A 534 9.17 -4.46 20.43
N GLU A 535 9.60 -4.73 19.21
CA GLU A 535 9.15 -5.87 18.41
C GLU A 535 10.33 -6.52 17.68
N VAL A 536 10.19 -7.80 17.43
CA VAL A 536 11.00 -8.51 16.44
C VAL A 536 10.16 -8.72 15.19
N LEU A 537 10.69 -8.33 14.03
CA LEU A 537 10.02 -8.42 12.74
C LEU A 537 10.68 -9.49 11.88
N ASP A 538 9.93 -10.31 11.16
CA ASP A 538 10.38 -11.08 10.00
C ASP A 538 9.95 -10.34 8.72
N GLY A 539 10.89 -9.63 8.11
CA GLY A 539 10.57 -8.65 7.07
C GLY A 539 9.68 -7.53 7.61
N LYS A 540 8.45 -7.42 7.11
CA LYS A 540 7.45 -6.45 7.58
C LYS A 540 6.56 -6.97 8.72
N PHE A 541 6.59 -8.28 8.97
CA PHE A 541 5.68 -8.93 9.91
C PHE A 541 6.23 -8.92 11.32
N PRO A 542 5.52 -8.35 12.30
CA PRO A 542 5.88 -8.52 13.70
C PRO A 542 5.64 -9.99 14.10
N VAL A 543 6.64 -10.59 14.72
CA VAL A 543 6.59 -12.00 15.12
C VAL A 543 6.64 -12.20 16.64
N LEU A 544 7.32 -11.31 17.35
CA LEU A 544 7.33 -11.23 18.80
C LEU A 544 7.33 -9.77 19.24
N SER A 545 6.72 -9.50 20.41
CA SER A 545 6.65 -8.17 21.01
C SER A 545 6.96 -8.20 22.50
N ALA A 546 7.60 -7.15 23.00
CA ALA A 546 7.71 -6.93 24.44
C ALA A 546 6.41 -6.35 24.98
N TRP A 547 6.03 -6.80 26.19
CA TRP A 547 4.78 -6.43 26.81
C TRP A 547 5.00 -5.63 28.08
N ASN A 548 4.07 -4.73 28.34
CA ASN A 548 3.99 -4.10 29.64
C ASN A 548 3.81 -5.17 30.71
N LYS A 549 4.62 -5.15 31.78
CA LYS A 549 4.57 -6.11 32.88
C LYS A 549 3.20 -6.16 33.59
N LYS A 550 2.40 -5.10 33.47
CA LYS A 550 1.03 -5.00 33.99
C LYS A 550 -0.02 -5.63 33.07
N SER A 551 0.36 -6.08 31.87
CA SER A 551 -0.52 -6.72 30.91
C SER A 551 -0.49 -8.26 31.03
N LEU A 552 -1.31 -8.94 30.22
CA LEU A 552 -1.40 -10.41 30.22
C LEU A 552 -0.05 -11.04 29.87
N LYS A 553 0.30 -12.14 30.52
CA LYS A 553 1.45 -12.95 30.14
C LYS A 553 1.09 -13.78 28.90
N GLN A 554 1.74 -13.50 27.78
CA GLN A 554 1.50 -14.24 26.52
C GLN A 554 1.64 -15.75 26.68
N SER A 555 2.63 -16.17 27.46
CA SER A 555 2.93 -17.58 27.72
C SER A 555 1.81 -18.37 28.39
N ASP A 556 0.87 -17.71 29.03
CA ASP A 556 -0.19 -18.35 29.81
C ASP A 556 -1.40 -18.73 28.94
N TYR A 557 -1.39 -18.37 27.66
CA TYR A 557 -2.53 -18.56 26.76
C TYR A 557 -2.15 -19.30 25.49
N PHE A 558 -3.11 -20.07 24.96
CA PHE A 558 -3.14 -20.41 23.54
C PHE A 558 -3.79 -19.26 22.79
N TRP A 559 -3.18 -18.85 21.68
CA TRP A 559 -3.69 -17.76 20.84
C TRP A 559 -4.24 -18.32 19.52
N VAL A 560 -5.51 -18.04 19.27
CA VAL A 560 -6.20 -18.52 18.07
C VAL A 560 -6.67 -17.32 17.25
N THR A 561 -6.16 -17.19 16.03
CA THR A 561 -6.72 -16.23 15.07
C THR A 561 -7.91 -16.84 14.38
N ILE A 562 -8.95 -16.01 14.17
CA ILE A 562 -10.16 -16.41 13.46
C ILE A 562 -10.37 -15.42 12.33
N LYS A 563 -10.46 -15.93 11.09
CA LYS A 563 -10.66 -15.12 9.89
C LYS A 563 -11.85 -15.62 9.10
N ASN A 564 -12.77 -14.72 8.78
CA ASN A 564 -13.91 -15.03 7.91
C ASN A 564 -13.66 -14.52 6.50
N HIS A 565 -13.83 -15.38 5.53
CA HIS A 565 -13.81 -15.03 4.11
C HIS A 565 -15.24 -14.99 3.59
N ARG A 566 -15.67 -13.90 2.96
CA ARG A 566 -17.06 -13.65 2.56
C ARG A 566 -17.24 -13.62 1.06
N ARG A 567 -18.48 -13.87 0.63
CA ARG A 567 -18.89 -13.80 -0.78
C ARG A 567 -19.32 -12.38 -1.21
N HIS A 568 -19.93 -11.60 -0.33
CA HIS A 568 -20.44 -10.26 -0.61
C HIS A 568 -20.11 -9.29 0.50
N GLU A 569 -20.02 -8.01 0.16
CA GLU A 569 -19.95 -6.93 1.15
C GLU A 569 -21.23 -6.92 2.00
N GLY A 570 -21.14 -7.40 3.18
CA GLY A 570 -22.20 -7.36 4.16
C GLY A 570 -21.62 -7.31 5.55
N ILE A 571 -22.23 -6.48 6.39
CA ILE A 571 -21.93 -6.46 7.80
C ILE A 571 -22.57 -7.68 8.39
N PHE A 572 -21.80 -8.69 8.69
CA PHE A 572 -22.27 -9.79 9.52
C PHE A 572 -21.87 -9.52 10.96
N PRO A 573 -22.80 -9.56 11.91
CA PRO A 573 -22.45 -9.57 13.31
C PRO A 573 -21.63 -10.83 13.56
N TYR A 574 -20.38 -10.64 13.87
CA TYR A 574 -19.50 -11.73 14.25
C TYR A 574 -19.62 -11.92 15.73
N LYS A 575 -20.11 -13.08 16.14
CA LYS A 575 -20.21 -13.48 17.52
C LYS A 575 -19.31 -14.67 17.75
N VAL A 576 -18.49 -14.60 18.79
CA VAL A 576 -17.59 -15.68 19.22
C VAL A 576 -17.78 -15.90 20.72
N ARG A 577 -17.74 -17.14 21.16
CA ARG A 577 -17.59 -17.49 22.58
C ARG A 577 -16.61 -18.64 22.73
N VAL A 578 -16.06 -18.75 23.93
CA VAL A 578 -15.26 -19.90 24.33
C VAL A 578 -16.00 -20.58 25.49
N LYS A 579 -16.42 -21.79 25.26
CA LYS A 579 -17.02 -22.65 26.30
C LYS A 579 -15.93 -23.38 27.05
N ASN A 580 -16.25 -23.79 28.29
CA ASN A 580 -15.35 -24.54 29.17
C ASN A 580 -14.01 -23.83 29.40
N SER A 581 -14.01 -22.50 29.40
CA SER A 581 -12.80 -21.72 29.51
C SER A 581 -13.08 -20.30 30.01
N ALA A 582 -12.14 -19.75 30.73
CA ALA A 582 -12.05 -18.31 31.00
C ALA A 582 -11.45 -17.53 29.83
N GLY A 583 -11.48 -18.08 28.63
CA GLY A 583 -10.99 -17.45 27.39
C GLY A 583 -11.64 -16.10 27.12
N PHE A 584 -10.92 -15.25 26.49
CA PHE A 584 -11.36 -13.93 26.10
C PHE A 584 -11.00 -13.66 24.66
N ILE A 585 -11.68 -12.69 24.06
CA ILE A 585 -11.39 -12.26 22.72
C ILE A 585 -10.51 -11.03 22.75
N TRP A 586 -9.45 -11.13 22.00
CA TRP A 586 -8.47 -10.13 21.83
C TRP A 586 -8.53 -9.60 20.40
N HIS A 587 -8.59 -8.30 20.27
CA HIS A 587 -8.53 -7.60 19.00
C HIS A 587 -7.21 -6.84 18.92
N PRO A 588 -6.09 -7.49 18.60
CA PRO A 588 -4.79 -6.84 18.58
C PRO A 588 -4.77 -5.73 17.55
N TRP A 589 -5.43 -5.96 16.44
CA TRP A 589 -5.44 -5.11 15.28
C TRP A 589 -6.75 -4.33 15.11
N GLY A 590 -7.59 -4.39 16.11
CA GLY A 590 -8.91 -3.82 16.02
C GLY A 590 -8.91 -2.34 15.72
N ARG A 591 -7.81 -1.64 16.02
CA ARG A 591 -7.70 -0.19 15.75
C ARG A 591 -6.26 0.24 15.97
N PRO A 592 -5.68 1.03 15.07
CA PRO A 592 -4.28 1.43 15.12
C PRO A 592 -3.88 2.19 16.39
N TYR A 593 -4.83 2.48 17.23
CA TYR A 593 -4.65 3.31 18.41
C TYR A 593 -5.23 2.69 19.69
N CYS A 594 -5.57 1.41 19.65
CA CYS A 594 -6.28 0.79 20.78
C CYS A 594 -5.45 -0.24 21.49
N SER A 595 -5.44 -0.09 22.79
CA SER A 595 -5.37 -1.24 23.68
C SER A 595 -6.36 -2.32 23.24
N PRO A 596 -6.11 -3.57 23.58
CA PRO A 596 -7.05 -4.65 23.34
C PRO A 596 -8.44 -4.23 23.80
N VAL A 597 -9.32 -4.09 22.84
CA VAL A 597 -10.72 -3.89 23.17
C VAL A 597 -11.21 -5.27 23.58
N ARG A 598 -11.47 -5.46 24.84
CA ARG A 598 -12.35 -6.56 25.26
C ARG A 598 -13.63 -6.40 24.46
N MET A 599 -13.97 -7.40 23.67
CA MET A 599 -15.27 -7.41 23.02
C MET A 599 -16.32 -7.35 24.11
N GLU A 600 -17.31 -6.48 23.95
CA GLU A 600 -18.38 -6.38 24.93
C GLU A 600 -19.04 -7.74 25.11
N LYS A 601 -19.13 -8.18 26.36
CA LYS A 601 -19.86 -9.38 26.71
C LYS A 601 -21.34 -9.12 26.45
N ILE A 602 -21.91 -9.88 25.51
CA ILE A 602 -23.35 -9.89 25.30
C ILE A 602 -23.96 -11.09 25.97
N ALA A 603 -25.30 -11.12 26.06
CA ALA A 603 -26.03 -12.22 26.66
C ALA A 603 -25.49 -13.60 26.27
N ASP A 604 -25.55 -14.58 27.17
CA ASP A 604 -25.08 -15.97 27.00
C ASP A 604 -23.57 -16.17 26.79
N ASN A 605 -22.73 -15.28 27.34
CA ASN A 605 -21.27 -15.35 27.21
C ASN A 605 -20.75 -15.18 25.76
N TRP A 606 -21.55 -14.68 24.84
CA TRP A 606 -21.13 -14.30 23.51
C TRP A 606 -20.41 -12.97 23.55
N PHE A 607 -19.34 -12.88 22.76
CA PHE A 607 -18.68 -11.64 22.45
C PHE A 607 -19.08 -11.20 21.06
N ALA A 608 -19.57 -9.98 20.91
CA ALA A 608 -19.91 -9.41 19.62
C ALA A 608 -18.90 -8.34 19.25
N GLN A 609 -18.58 -8.30 17.99
CA GLN A 609 -17.88 -7.16 17.45
C GLN A 609 -18.86 -6.00 17.25
N GLU A 610 -18.46 -4.77 17.62
CA GLU A 610 -19.21 -3.58 17.25
C GLU A 610 -19.52 -3.56 15.75
N LYS A 611 -20.70 -3.14 15.38
CA LYS A 611 -21.11 -2.92 13.98
C LYS A 611 -20.15 -1.95 13.31
N GLY A 612 -19.16 -2.47 12.60
CA GLY A 612 -18.21 -1.72 11.80
C GLY A 612 -18.47 -1.93 10.32
N HIS A 613 -18.25 -0.91 9.51
CA HIS A 613 -18.15 -1.09 8.07
C HIS A 613 -16.82 -1.77 7.76
N PHE A 614 -16.86 -3.01 7.30
CA PHE A 614 -15.69 -3.72 6.81
C PHE A 614 -15.66 -3.62 5.30
N TRP A 615 -14.76 -2.81 4.81
CA TRP A 615 -14.48 -2.73 3.38
C TRP A 615 -13.56 -3.86 2.90
N HIS A 616 -12.93 -4.55 3.84
CA HIS A 616 -11.93 -5.59 3.56
C HIS A 616 -12.26 -6.85 4.34
N SER A 617 -11.76 -8.00 3.88
CA SER A 617 -11.95 -9.33 4.46
C SER A 617 -12.19 -9.32 5.97
N GLY A 618 -13.13 -10.10 6.43
CA GLY A 618 -13.72 -10.04 7.75
C GLY A 618 -12.76 -9.87 8.93
N PRO A 619 -13.29 -9.59 10.11
CA PRO A 619 -12.48 -9.25 11.26
C PRO A 619 -11.49 -10.36 11.58
N ALA A 620 -10.22 -9.98 11.65
CA ALA A 620 -9.26 -10.81 12.33
C ALA A 620 -9.46 -10.59 13.83
N GLY A 621 -9.99 -11.56 14.52
CA GLY A 621 -10.02 -11.61 15.98
C GLY A 621 -9.05 -12.68 16.46
N MET A 622 -8.44 -12.45 17.62
CA MET A 622 -7.73 -13.51 18.34
C MET A 622 -8.49 -13.90 19.59
N VAL A 623 -8.48 -15.18 19.87
CA VAL A 623 -9.00 -15.74 21.12
C VAL A 623 -7.81 -16.13 21.98
N GLY A 624 -7.73 -15.59 23.18
CA GLY A 624 -6.79 -16.03 24.21
C GLY A 624 -7.47 -17.08 25.09
N ILE A 625 -6.98 -18.29 25.09
CA ILE A 625 -7.50 -19.40 25.86
C ILE A 625 -6.43 -19.81 26.89
N PRO A 626 -6.71 -19.79 28.22
CA PRO A 626 -5.75 -20.22 29.20
C PRO A 626 -5.20 -21.63 28.89
N LYS A 627 -3.91 -21.82 29.05
CA LYS A 627 -3.27 -23.13 28.77
C LYS A 627 -3.75 -24.26 29.65
N SER A 628 -4.37 -23.92 30.78
CA SER A 628 -5.09 -24.89 31.65
C SER A 628 -6.31 -25.49 30.96
N ASP A 629 -6.96 -24.75 30.08
CA ASP A 629 -8.31 -25.01 29.58
C ASP A 629 -8.28 -25.82 28.27
N LYS A 630 -7.67 -27.02 28.32
CA LYS A 630 -7.48 -27.85 27.10
C LYS A 630 -8.79 -28.36 26.49
N ASP A 631 -9.85 -28.45 27.29
CA ASP A 631 -11.19 -28.86 26.83
C ASP A 631 -12.05 -27.69 26.33
N ALA A 632 -11.45 -26.53 26.14
CA ALA A 632 -12.12 -25.38 25.63
C ALA A 632 -12.70 -25.61 24.21
N VAL A 633 -13.86 -25.02 23.94
CA VAL A 633 -14.54 -25.11 22.65
C VAL A 633 -14.79 -23.71 22.16
N ILE A 634 -14.30 -23.41 20.96
CA ILE A 634 -14.50 -22.13 20.26
C ILE A 634 -15.78 -22.25 19.45
N GLU A 635 -16.71 -21.34 19.65
CA GLU A 635 -17.94 -21.23 18.86
C GLU A 635 -18.01 -19.87 18.17
N CYS A 636 -18.34 -19.88 16.87
CA CYS A 636 -18.54 -18.69 16.08
C CYS A 636 -19.92 -18.70 15.43
N VAL A 637 -20.65 -17.59 15.48
CA VAL A 637 -21.92 -17.43 14.75
C VAL A 637 -21.69 -16.69 13.46
N ILE A 638 -22.02 -17.35 12.35
CA ILE A 638 -21.90 -16.79 11.01
C ILE A 638 -23.20 -17.05 10.28
N ASN A 639 -23.89 -15.98 9.86
CA ASN A 639 -25.17 -16.08 9.17
C ASN A 639 -26.19 -17.03 9.85
N LYS A 640 -26.35 -16.88 11.16
CA LYS A 640 -27.20 -17.71 12.00
C LYS A 640 -26.72 -19.15 12.21
N ASN A 641 -25.65 -19.60 11.57
CA ASN A 641 -25.04 -20.90 11.80
C ASN A 641 -23.99 -20.80 12.91
N ILE A 642 -23.91 -21.82 13.72
CA ILE A 642 -22.89 -21.95 14.75
C ILE A 642 -21.81 -22.90 14.24
N ILE A 643 -20.58 -22.40 14.14
CA ILE A 643 -19.41 -23.21 13.89
C ILE A 643 -18.78 -23.52 15.24
N THR A 644 -18.55 -24.79 15.50
CA THR A 644 -18.00 -25.28 16.77
C THR A 644 -16.65 -25.97 16.51
N LEU A 645 -15.59 -25.50 17.17
CA LEU A 645 -14.25 -26.08 17.05
C LEU A 645 -13.66 -26.39 18.43
N PRO A 646 -13.45 -27.68 18.79
CA PRO A 646 -12.71 -28.04 19.98
C PRO A 646 -11.25 -27.58 19.90
N LEU A 647 -10.73 -27.00 20.99
CA LEU A 647 -9.34 -26.55 21.05
C LEU A 647 -8.37 -27.72 20.83
N ALA A 648 -8.67 -28.89 21.38
CA ALA A 648 -7.85 -30.12 21.22
C ALA A 648 -7.59 -30.46 19.75
N LYS A 649 -8.60 -30.28 18.86
CA LYS A 649 -8.45 -30.46 17.41
C LYS A 649 -7.48 -29.44 16.82
N LEU A 650 -7.62 -28.18 17.21
CA LEU A 650 -6.75 -27.12 16.73
C LEU A 650 -5.32 -27.25 17.26
N LEU A 651 -5.13 -27.74 18.49
CA LEU A 651 -3.81 -28.00 19.04
C LEU A 651 -3.05 -29.08 18.24
N LYS A 652 -3.80 -30.08 17.73
CA LYS A 652 -3.25 -31.17 16.90
C LYS A 652 -2.95 -30.66 15.48
N GLU A 653 -3.93 -30.05 14.82
CA GLU A 653 -3.84 -29.69 13.40
C GLU A 653 -3.13 -28.35 13.16
N LYS A 654 -2.99 -27.49 14.19
CA LYS A 654 -2.47 -26.11 14.17
C LYS A 654 -3.29 -25.13 13.31
N TYR A 655 -4.12 -25.64 12.43
CA TYR A 655 -4.93 -24.89 11.48
C TYR A 655 -6.21 -25.66 11.17
N TRP A 656 -7.33 -24.96 11.07
CA TRP A 656 -8.62 -25.54 10.72
C TRP A 656 -9.47 -24.57 9.90
N THR A 657 -10.29 -25.11 9.03
CA THR A 657 -11.26 -24.32 8.28
C THR A 657 -12.61 -24.97 8.27
N GLU A 658 -13.63 -24.13 8.27
CA GLU A 658 -15.02 -24.54 8.21
C GLU A 658 -15.74 -23.69 7.17
N GLU A 659 -16.57 -24.34 6.35
CA GLU A 659 -17.42 -23.70 5.35
C GLU A 659 -18.76 -23.34 5.99
N SER A 660 -19.29 -22.17 5.65
CA SER A 660 -20.60 -21.73 6.12
C SER A 660 -21.37 -21.01 5.03
N PRO A 661 -22.71 -21.15 4.96
CA PRO A 661 -23.54 -20.46 3.98
C PRO A 661 -23.32 -18.94 3.98
N GLY A 662 -23.12 -18.35 2.80
CA GLY A 662 -22.83 -16.93 2.64
C GLY A 662 -21.47 -16.45 3.15
N CYS A 663 -20.68 -17.35 3.73
CA CYS A 663 -19.27 -17.20 4.01
C CYS A 663 -18.54 -18.26 3.19
N ILE A 664 -17.44 -17.93 2.55
CA ILE A 664 -16.69 -18.95 1.80
C ILE A 664 -16.03 -19.87 2.80
N MET A 665 -15.48 -19.31 3.84
CA MET A 665 -14.68 -20.06 4.79
C MET A 665 -14.41 -19.27 6.06
N THR A 666 -14.39 -19.98 7.18
CA THR A 666 -13.86 -19.48 8.45
C THR A 666 -12.57 -20.23 8.74
N GLU A 667 -11.49 -19.51 8.91
CA GLU A 667 -10.17 -20.04 9.23
C GLU A 667 -9.88 -19.85 10.71
N PHE A 668 -9.36 -20.90 11.33
CA PHE A 668 -8.83 -20.90 12.70
C PHE A 668 -7.37 -21.28 12.65
N GLU A 669 -6.49 -20.42 13.13
CA GLU A 669 -5.05 -20.69 13.17
C GLU A 669 -4.53 -20.55 14.60
N LEU A 670 -3.88 -21.61 15.09
CA LEU A 670 -3.16 -21.54 16.35
C LEU A 670 -1.88 -20.75 16.14
N ARG A 671 -1.75 -19.63 16.85
CA ARG A 671 -0.54 -18.82 16.87
C ARG A 671 0.35 -19.25 18.02
N PRO A 672 1.66 -19.41 17.79
CA PRO A 672 2.59 -19.72 18.87
C PRO A 672 2.62 -18.62 19.92
N GLU A 673 2.48 -17.38 19.47
CA GLU A 673 2.40 -16.18 20.32
C GLU A 673 1.50 -15.11 19.72
N MET A 674 1.09 -14.17 20.54
CA MET A 674 0.39 -12.99 20.07
C MET A 674 1.37 -12.00 19.45
N ILE A 675 0.96 -11.37 18.35
CA ILE A 675 1.81 -10.54 17.52
C ILE A 675 1.56 -9.06 17.79
N ASP A 676 1.11 -8.65 18.95
CA ASP A 676 0.85 -7.23 19.20
C ASP A 676 1.19 -6.79 20.62
N HIS A 677 1.49 -5.51 20.76
CA HIS A 677 1.73 -4.89 22.06
C HIS A 677 0.51 -4.06 22.43
N PRO A 678 -0.18 -4.47 23.46
CA PRO A 678 -1.47 -3.89 23.81
C PRO A 678 -1.39 -2.51 24.46
N ALA A 679 -0.24 -2.17 25.01
CA ALA A 679 -0.03 -0.91 25.72
C ALA A 679 1.42 -0.47 25.64
N PRO A 680 1.69 0.86 25.75
CA PRO A 680 3.04 1.37 25.87
C PRO A 680 3.82 0.64 26.97
N LEU A 681 5.09 0.37 26.72
CA LEU A 681 5.97 -0.31 27.66
C LEU A 681 6.21 0.55 28.92
N GLU A 682 6.31 1.85 28.74
CA GLU A 682 6.60 2.83 29.80
C GLU A 682 7.91 2.54 30.57
N SER A 683 8.78 1.73 29.98
CA SER A 683 10.07 1.30 30.53
C SER A 683 11.21 1.73 29.59
N PRO A 684 12.38 2.10 30.09
CA PRO A 684 13.56 2.35 29.27
C PRO A 684 14.23 1.05 28.79
N GLU A 685 13.75 -0.12 29.20
CA GLU A 685 14.31 -1.43 28.84
C GLU A 685 13.24 -2.43 28.45
N ALA A 686 13.58 -3.35 27.59
CA ALA A 686 12.73 -4.46 27.19
C ALA A 686 13.53 -5.72 26.88
N GLN A 687 12.89 -6.87 27.14
CA GLN A 687 13.39 -8.19 26.78
C GLN A 687 12.33 -8.97 26.04
N ILE A 688 12.73 -9.65 24.97
CA ILE A 688 11.88 -10.54 24.17
C ILE A 688 12.55 -11.91 24.14
N LYS A 689 11.78 -12.96 24.42
CA LYS A 689 12.23 -14.35 24.33
C LYS A 689 11.10 -15.23 23.87
N GLY A 690 11.32 -16.00 22.80
CA GLY A 690 10.25 -16.86 22.26
C GLY A 690 10.70 -17.68 21.07
N GLU A 691 9.72 -18.28 20.42
CA GLU A 691 9.87 -19.16 19.26
C GLU A 691 8.92 -18.74 18.16
N TYR A 692 9.37 -18.88 16.92
CA TYR A 692 8.61 -18.49 15.75
C TYR A 692 8.78 -19.50 14.61
N PHE A 693 7.67 -19.85 13.94
CA PHE A 693 7.68 -20.62 12.69
C PHE A 693 7.55 -19.68 11.51
N SER A 694 8.66 -19.41 10.82
CA SER A 694 8.62 -18.52 9.68
C SER A 694 7.89 -19.16 8.50
N LYS A 695 7.06 -18.32 7.85
CA LYS A 695 6.46 -18.64 6.53
C LYS A 695 7.41 -18.28 5.39
N MET A 696 8.46 -17.48 5.68
CA MET A 696 9.39 -16.98 4.68
C MET A 696 10.45 -18.02 4.38
N ASN A 697 10.81 -18.11 3.10
CA ASN A 697 11.90 -19.00 2.66
C ASN A 697 13.28 -18.48 3.09
N ASP A 698 13.41 -17.19 3.24
CA ASP A 698 14.61 -16.50 3.69
C ASP A 698 14.30 -15.61 4.89
N PRO A 699 14.06 -16.19 6.08
CA PRO A 699 13.75 -15.42 7.28
C PRO A 699 14.89 -14.49 7.66
N ALA A 700 14.54 -13.24 7.94
CA ALA A 700 15.49 -12.23 8.38
C ALA A 700 14.85 -11.37 9.46
N LEU A 701 15.33 -11.54 10.67
CA LEU A 701 14.74 -10.93 11.85
C LEU A 701 15.40 -9.59 12.18
N THR A 702 14.57 -8.61 12.50
CA THR A 702 14.99 -7.24 12.82
C THR A 702 14.39 -6.84 14.16
N LEU A 703 15.20 -6.27 15.05
CA LEU A 703 14.72 -5.64 16.27
C LEU A 703 14.28 -4.21 15.96
N LEU A 704 13.05 -3.88 16.29
CA LEU A 704 12.44 -2.57 16.13
C LEU A 704 12.06 -2.03 17.50
N ALA A 705 12.45 -0.78 17.81
CA ALA A 705 12.00 -0.09 19.00
C ALA A 705 11.54 1.33 18.67
N VAL A 706 10.48 1.76 19.34
CA VAL A 706 9.95 3.12 19.27
C VAL A 706 9.88 3.68 20.68
N THR A 707 10.40 4.88 20.87
CA THR A 707 10.32 5.58 22.14
C THR A 707 9.01 6.36 22.29
N GLU A 708 8.65 6.79 23.50
CA GLU A 708 7.48 7.64 23.74
C GLU A 708 7.57 8.98 23.00
N SER A 709 8.80 9.48 22.77
CA SER A 709 9.04 10.69 21.97
C SER A 709 8.88 10.47 20.46
N GLY A 710 8.68 9.21 20.02
CA GLY A 710 8.58 8.83 18.62
C GLY A 710 9.93 8.79 17.88
N ARG A 711 11.02 8.55 18.60
CA ARG A 711 12.30 8.15 17.99
C ARG A 711 12.29 6.67 17.68
N LEU A 712 12.97 6.29 16.60
CA LEU A 712 12.95 4.92 16.10
C LEU A 712 14.35 4.32 16.08
N PHE A 713 14.48 3.10 16.58
CA PHE A 713 15.63 2.22 16.38
C PHE A 713 15.21 1.03 15.52
N ARG A 714 16.07 0.64 14.60
CA ARG A 714 15.90 -0.58 13.81
C ARG A 714 17.27 -1.22 13.61
N SER A 715 17.42 -2.47 14.03
CA SER A 715 18.66 -3.21 13.80
C SER A 715 18.82 -3.61 12.33
N ALA A 716 20.02 -3.93 11.93
CA ALA A 716 20.24 -4.70 10.71
C ALA A 716 19.51 -6.06 10.80
N PRO A 717 19.07 -6.62 9.66
CA PRO A 717 18.47 -7.95 9.66
C PRO A 717 19.47 -9.04 10.04
N VAL A 718 19.04 -9.96 10.91
CA VAL A 718 19.78 -11.17 11.26
C VAL A 718 19.18 -12.34 10.49
N TYR A 719 19.98 -12.98 9.66
CA TYR A 719 19.53 -14.06 8.78
C TYR A 719 19.67 -15.42 9.44
N VAL A 720 18.63 -16.21 9.36
CA VAL A 720 18.61 -17.59 9.91
C VAL A 720 19.38 -18.54 9.02
N ARG A 721 19.28 -18.37 7.70
CA ARG A 721 19.95 -19.23 6.71
C ARG A 721 21.31 -18.64 6.30
N LYS A 722 22.31 -19.50 6.16
CA LYS A 722 23.60 -19.16 5.53
C LYS A 722 23.57 -19.50 4.05
N VAL A 723 24.14 -18.62 3.23
CA VAL A 723 24.33 -18.87 1.80
C VAL A 723 25.41 -19.94 1.62
N LYS A 724 25.01 -21.13 1.24
CA LYS A 724 25.92 -22.25 0.94
C LYS A 724 26.10 -22.45 -0.55
N LYS A 725 25.06 -22.19 -1.33
CA LYS A 725 25.03 -22.36 -2.78
C LYS A 725 24.32 -21.18 -3.42
N THR A 726 24.66 -20.91 -4.66
CA THR A 726 23.99 -19.94 -5.51
C THR A 726 23.40 -20.61 -6.74
N ALA A 727 22.27 -20.08 -7.22
CA ALA A 727 21.66 -20.47 -8.47
C ALA A 727 21.60 -19.25 -9.41
N SER A 728 21.40 -19.50 -10.69
CA SER A 728 21.36 -18.47 -11.72
C SER A 728 19.90 -18.12 -12.04
N LEU A 729 19.56 -16.85 -11.98
CA LEU A 729 18.26 -16.32 -12.33
C LEU A 729 18.42 -15.39 -13.55
N ASN A 730 17.59 -15.59 -14.59
CA ASN A 730 17.52 -14.68 -15.72
C ASN A 730 16.57 -13.53 -15.37
N VAL A 731 17.09 -12.30 -15.37
CA VAL A 731 16.34 -11.10 -15.07
C VAL A 731 16.64 -10.01 -16.09
N TYR A 732 15.77 -9.06 -16.19
CA TYR A 732 16.07 -7.84 -16.94
C TYR A 732 16.79 -6.85 -16.04
N ASP A 733 18.02 -6.50 -16.39
CA ASP A 733 18.81 -5.49 -15.66
C ASP A 733 18.38 -4.10 -16.12
N GLU A 734 17.85 -3.32 -15.20
CA GLU A 734 17.34 -1.98 -15.47
C GLU A 734 18.41 -1.00 -15.91
N LYS A 735 19.62 -1.14 -15.37
CA LYS A 735 20.74 -0.29 -15.70
C LYS A 735 21.30 -0.60 -17.08
N GLN A 736 21.38 -1.90 -17.43
CA GLN A 736 21.91 -2.34 -18.71
C GLN A 736 20.85 -2.33 -19.82
N GLY A 737 19.57 -2.28 -19.48
CA GLY A 737 18.46 -2.31 -20.43
C GLY A 737 18.31 -3.63 -21.19
N ARG A 738 18.80 -4.74 -20.65
CA ARG A 738 18.80 -6.08 -21.28
C ARG A 738 18.64 -7.20 -20.26
N ALA A 739 18.32 -8.39 -20.77
CA ALA A 739 18.33 -9.60 -19.95
C ALA A 739 19.77 -9.96 -19.53
N VAL A 740 19.94 -10.34 -18.28
CA VAL A 740 21.22 -10.80 -17.70
C VAL A 740 21.00 -11.98 -16.77
N LYS A 741 22.05 -12.77 -16.57
CA LYS A 741 22.08 -13.80 -15.52
C LYS A 741 22.60 -13.22 -14.22
N VAL A 742 21.85 -13.38 -13.15
CA VAL A 742 22.21 -12.93 -11.81
C VAL A 742 22.36 -14.15 -10.91
N ALA A 743 23.51 -14.29 -10.25
CA ALA A 743 23.68 -15.32 -9.23
C ALA A 743 23.05 -14.88 -7.93
N VAL A 744 22.15 -15.67 -7.40
CA VAL A 744 21.39 -15.43 -6.15
C VAL A 744 21.49 -16.64 -5.23
N PRO A 745 21.27 -16.51 -3.92
CA PRO A 745 21.17 -17.68 -3.04
C PRO A 745 20.12 -18.67 -3.58
N ASP A 746 20.45 -19.95 -3.64
CA ASP A 746 19.60 -20.99 -4.27
C ASP A 746 18.21 -21.08 -3.62
N PHE A 747 18.12 -20.88 -2.31
CA PHE A 747 16.88 -20.91 -1.57
C PHE A 747 15.97 -19.67 -1.85
N GLN A 748 16.47 -18.62 -2.49
CA GLN A 748 15.65 -17.46 -2.90
C GLN A 748 14.95 -17.66 -4.26
N ILE A 749 15.21 -18.72 -4.98
CA ILE A 749 14.49 -19.13 -6.19
C ILE A 749 13.88 -20.53 -5.99
N PRO A 750 12.90 -20.63 -5.11
CA PRO A 750 12.30 -21.92 -4.83
C PRO A 750 11.51 -22.43 -6.04
N ASN A 751 11.59 -23.72 -6.27
CA ASN A 751 10.64 -24.40 -7.13
C ASN A 751 9.32 -24.55 -6.39
N ILE A 752 8.27 -23.91 -6.87
CA ILE A 752 6.94 -23.97 -6.25
C ILE A 752 6.24 -25.19 -6.83
N CYS A 753 6.24 -26.26 -6.06
CA CYS A 753 5.58 -27.53 -6.43
C CYS A 753 4.51 -27.81 -5.37
N TYR A 754 3.26 -27.60 -5.72
CA TYR A 754 2.16 -27.83 -4.80
C TYR A 754 1.90 -29.32 -4.57
N VAL A 755 1.71 -29.67 -3.30
CA VAL A 755 1.38 -31.04 -2.86
C VAL A 755 -0.13 -31.16 -2.71
N PHE A 756 -0.74 -32.06 -3.49
CA PHE A 756 -2.17 -32.35 -3.44
C PHE A 756 -2.41 -33.39 -2.34
N ASP A 757 -2.82 -32.92 -1.18
CA ASP A 757 -3.11 -33.71 0.01
C ASP A 757 -4.37 -33.17 0.69
N ALA A 758 -5.45 -33.93 0.62
CA ALA A 758 -6.74 -33.56 1.21
C ALA A 758 -6.69 -33.32 2.74
N LYS A 759 -5.67 -33.88 3.42
CA LYS A 759 -5.45 -33.65 4.86
C LYS A 759 -5.04 -32.23 5.20
N LYS A 760 -4.62 -31.44 4.21
CA LYS A 760 -4.24 -30.03 4.36
C LYS A 760 -5.43 -29.06 4.41
N GLY A 761 -6.65 -29.59 4.35
CA GLY A 761 -7.88 -28.80 4.43
C GLY A 761 -8.02 -27.86 3.23
N ASN A 762 -8.08 -26.54 3.46
CA ASN A 762 -8.21 -25.55 2.38
C ASN A 762 -6.87 -24.94 1.93
N LYS A 763 -5.75 -25.55 2.28
CA LYS A 763 -4.41 -25.10 1.84
C LYS A 763 -3.85 -26.04 0.81
N LEU A 764 -3.17 -25.46 -0.17
CA LEU A 764 -2.32 -26.17 -1.10
C LEU A 764 -0.89 -25.66 -0.85
N GLU A 765 -0.08 -26.48 -0.21
CA GLU A 765 1.26 -26.12 0.23
C GLU A 765 2.32 -26.50 -0.77
N SER A 766 3.36 -25.68 -0.88
CA SER A 766 4.62 -26.04 -1.51
C SER A 766 5.70 -26.14 -0.43
N PRO A 767 6.20 -27.34 -0.10
CA PRO A 767 7.16 -27.51 0.98
C PRO A 767 8.46 -26.71 0.81
N ALA A 768 8.88 -26.51 -0.44
CA ALA A 768 10.07 -25.73 -0.79
C ALA A 768 9.83 -24.22 -0.80
N ALA A 769 8.57 -23.78 -0.73
CA ALA A 769 8.18 -22.37 -0.88
C ALA A 769 6.90 -22.05 -0.09
N ARG A 770 6.97 -22.21 1.23
CA ARG A 770 5.81 -22.07 2.14
C ARG A 770 5.17 -20.68 2.09
N GLU A 771 5.93 -19.65 1.78
CA GLU A 771 5.44 -18.28 1.59
C GLU A 771 4.41 -18.17 0.46
N PHE A 772 4.44 -19.11 -0.50
CA PHE A 772 3.49 -19.18 -1.61
C PHE A 772 2.38 -20.21 -1.40
N THR A 773 2.07 -20.56 -0.16
CA THR A 773 0.92 -21.43 0.14
C THR A 773 -0.35 -20.86 -0.47
N ALA A 774 -1.00 -21.66 -1.33
CA ALA A 774 -2.26 -21.28 -1.96
C ALA A 774 -3.45 -21.63 -1.07
N THR A 775 -4.58 -20.95 -1.26
CA THR A 775 -5.82 -21.20 -0.54
C THR A 775 -6.96 -21.57 -1.47
N LEU A 776 -7.76 -22.54 -1.04
CA LEU A 776 -8.94 -22.98 -1.77
C LEU A 776 -10.07 -21.99 -1.53
N GLY A 777 -10.39 -21.17 -2.52
CA GLY A 777 -11.48 -20.21 -2.49
C GLY A 777 -11.34 -19.06 -1.49
N GLY A 778 -10.32 -19.02 -0.70
CA GLY A 778 -10.01 -17.98 0.27
C GLY A 778 -8.93 -17.03 -0.23
N GLY A 779 -8.37 -16.28 0.68
CA GLY A 779 -7.23 -15.40 0.45
C GLY A 779 -7.51 -13.94 0.76
N THR A 780 -6.44 -13.20 0.98
CA THR A 780 -6.52 -11.79 1.40
C THR A 780 -6.99 -10.88 0.27
N SER A 781 -6.63 -11.20 -0.97
CA SER A 781 -7.08 -10.50 -2.18
C SER A 781 -8.57 -10.60 -2.47
N ARG A 782 -9.25 -11.47 -1.78
CA ARG A 782 -10.65 -11.73 -2.02
C ARG A 782 -11.56 -10.51 -1.82
N GLY A 783 -11.34 -9.74 -0.78
CA GLY A 783 -12.12 -8.52 -0.55
C GLY A 783 -12.05 -7.59 -1.76
N MET A 784 -10.89 -7.48 -2.38
CA MET A 784 -10.68 -6.69 -3.58
C MET A 784 -11.26 -7.36 -4.82
N ALA A 785 -11.08 -8.65 -4.99
CA ALA A 785 -11.67 -9.39 -6.11
C ALA A 785 -13.21 -9.31 -6.09
N LEU A 786 -13.83 -9.43 -4.94
CA LEU A 786 -15.27 -9.27 -4.78
C LEU A 786 -15.72 -7.81 -4.91
N ARG A 787 -14.95 -6.86 -4.42
CA ARG A 787 -15.24 -5.43 -4.51
C ARG A 787 -15.26 -4.93 -5.96
N PHE A 788 -14.37 -5.43 -6.79
CA PHE A 788 -14.29 -5.03 -8.19
C PHE A 788 -15.14 -5.90 -9.12
N GLY A 789 -16.08 -6.61 -8.56
CA GLY A 789 -17.14 -7.19 -9.29
C GLY A 789 -16.74 -8.44 -10.04
N MET A 790 -16.23 -9.47 -9.42
CA MET A 790 -16.28 -10.79 -10.02
C MET A 790 -17.74 -11.11 -10.25
N ASP A 791 -18.18 -11.13 -11.52
CA ASP A 791 -19.52 -11.56 -11.92
C ASP A 791 -19.68 -13.06 -11.66
N PHE A 792 -19.66 -13.42 -10.38
CA PHE A 792 -20.20 -14.71 -10.02
C PHE A 792 -21.72 -14.58 -10.12
N PRO A 793 -22.38 -15.47 -10.81
CA PRO A 793 -23.82 -15.53 -10.76
C PRO A 793 -24.27 -15.55 -9.30
N LYS A 794 -25.24 -14.72 -8.95
CA LYS A 794 -25.78 -14.63 -7.57
C LYS A 794 -26.22 -15.98 -6.98
N SER A 795 -26.41 -16.99 -7.83
CA SER A 795 -26.80 -18.37 -7.49
C SER A 795 -25.63 -19.28 -7.10
N GLN A 796 -24.35 -18.84 -7.20
CA GLN A 796 -23.23 -19.70 -6.88
C GLN A 796 -22.88 -19.62 -5.40
N GLU A 797 -23.11 -20.71 -4.71
CA GLU A 797 -22.90 -20.82 -3.26
C GLU A 797 -21.46 -21.20 -2.88
N ARG A 798 -20.71 -21.85 -3.78
CA ARG A 798 -19.38 -22.37 -3.54
C ARG A 798 -18.33 -21.63 -4.37
N MET A 799 -17.29 -21.18 -3.68
CA MET A 799 -16.14 -20.54 -4.32
C MET A 799 -14.82 -21.28 -3.98
N ALA A 800 -14.86 -22.31 -3.15
CA ALA A 800 -13.73 -23.18 -2.88
C ALA A 800 -13.84 -24.48 -3.72
N PRO A 801 -12.75 -24.92 -4.37
CA PRO A 801 -12.72 -26.26 -4.93
C PRO A 801 -12.77 -27.31 -3.84
N VAL A 802 -13.28 -28.47 -4.15
CA VAL A 802 -13.38 -29.58 -3.20
C VAL A 802 -12.34 -30.65 -3.50
N TRP A 803 -11.83 -31.26 -2.45
CA TRP A 803 -10.98 -32.43 -2.60
C TRP A 803 -11.79 -33.61 -3.17
N SER A 804 -11.21 -34.30 -4.11
CA SER A 804 -11.75 -35.48 -4.76
C SER A 804 -10.62 -36.49 -5.00
N LYS A 805 -10.98 -37.71 -5.32
CA LYS A 805 -9.99 -38.73 -5.70
C LYS A 805 -10.17 -39.14 -7.14
N GLU A 806 -9.07 -39.27 -7.85
CA GLU A 806 -9.04 -39.90 -9.17
C GLU A 806 -7.87 -40.86 -9.26
N ASN A 807 -8.16 -42.14 -9.55
CA ASN A 807 -7.21 -43.23 -9.53
C ASN A 807 -6.40 -43.31 -8.22
N GLY A 808 -7.09 -43.16 -7.09
CA GLY A 808 -6.53 -43.22 -5.74
C GLY A 808 -5.72 -41.98 -5.31
N LYS A 809 -5.47 -41.01 -6.18
CA LYS A 809 -4.73 -39.77 -5.89
C LYS A 809 -5.66 -38.61 -5.62
N ASP A 810 -5.27 -37.77 -4.70
CA ASP A 810 -6.03 -36.56 -4.37
C ASP A 810 -5.92 -35.55 -5.52
N VAL A 811 -7.06 -34.95 -5.88
CA VAL A 811 -7.22 -33.92 -6.90
C VAL A 811 -8.19 -32.86 -6.41
N LEU A 812 -8.13 -31.65 -6.96
CA LEU A 812 -9.10 -30.59 -6.69
C LEU A 812 -10.18 -30.57 -7.77
N LYS A 813 -11.44 -30.65 -7.38
CA LYS A 813 -12.60 -30.53 -8.23
C LYS A 813 -13.16 -29.11 -8.17
N PHE A 814 -13.30 -28.50 -9.35
CA PHE A 814 -13.81 -27.15 -9.54
C PHE A 814 -15.22 -27.20 -10.13
N GLU A 815 -16.17 -26.60 -9.46
CA GLU A 815 -17.57 -26.45 -9.88
C GLU A 815 -18.12 -25.12 -9.38
N LYS A 816 -19.14 -24.60 -10.03
CA LYS A 816 -19.95 -23.46 -9.54
C LYS A 816 -19.12 -22.23 -9.13
N GLY A 817 -18.09 -21.89 -9.90
CA GLY A 817 -17.27 -20.71 -9.61
C GLY A 817 -16.18 -20.89 -8.56
N ALA A 818 -15.84 -22.13 -8.24
CA ALA A 818 -14.72 -22.44 -7.38
C ALA A 818 -13.40 -21.95 -7.98
N TYR A 819 -12.50 -21.49 -7.13
CA TYR A 819 -11.17 -21.03 -7.53
C TYR A 819 -10.11 -21.37 -6.50
N LEU A 820 -8.88 -21.46 -6.95
CA LEU A 820 -7.69 -21.51 -6.11
C LEU A 820 -7.02 -20.15 -6.13
N HIS A 821 -6.76 -19.59 -4.97
CA HIS A 821 -6.07 -18.33 -4.80
C HIS A 821 -4.57 -18.57 -4.56
N LEU A 822 -3.75 -17.98 -5.40
CA LEU A 822 -2.29 -18.03 -5.34
C LEU A 822 -1.79 -16.65 -4.87
N PRO A 823 -0.90 -16.57 -3.87
CA PRO A 823 -0.46 -15.30 -3.32
C PRO A 823 0.31 -14.44 -4.33
N SER A 824 0.41 -13.14 -4.02
CA SER A 824 1.21 -12.20 -4.80
C SER A 824 2.68 -12.60 -4.82
N GLY A 825 3.39 -12.27 -5.92
CA GLY A 825 4.82 -12.52 -6.06
C GLY A 825 5.21 -13.96 -6.37
N ILE A 826 4.23 -14.82 -6.67
CA ILE A 826 4.48 -16.21 -7.06
C ILE A 826 5.28 -16.30 -8.37
N PHE A 827 5.18 -15.31 -9.24
CA PHE A 827 6.00 -15.17 -10.43
C PHE A 827 7.16 -14.20 -10.18
N PRO A 828 8.38 -14.52 -10.65
CA PRO A 828 9.52 -13.61 -10.51
C PRO A 828 9.41 -12.44 -11.49
N ASN A 829 10.14 -11.37 -11.22
CA ASN A 829 10.38 -10.29 -12.19
C ASN A 829 11.45 -10.73 -13.24
N GLY A 830 11.26 -11.89 -13.82
CA GLY A 830 12.23 -12.54 -14.69
C GLY A 830 11.61 -13.70 -15.46
N ALA A 831 12.45 -14.61 -15.91
CA ALA A 831 12.01 -15.83 -16.59
C ALA A 831 11.25 -16.76 -15.65
N PHE A 832 10.25 -17.45 -16.15
CA PHE A 832 9.48 -18.46 -15.39
C PHE A 832 8.95 -19.58 -16.29
N THR A 833 8.55 -20.67 -15.62
CA THR A 833 7.78 -21.76 -16.23
C THR A 833 6.60 -22.11 -15.32
N LEU A 834 5.39 -22.08 -15.86
CA LEU A 834 4.16 -22.52 -15.21
C LEU A 834 3.74 -23.85 -15.83
N GLN A 835 3.52 -24.87 -14.99
CA GLN A 835 3.02 -26.17 -15.39
C GLN A 835 1.71 -26.49 -14.69
N ILE A 836 0.72 -26.91 -15.45
CA ILE A 836 -0.63 -27.22 -14.98
C ILE A 836 -1.08 -28.55 -15.59
N LYS A 837 -1.52 -29.49 -14.74
CA LYS A 837 -2.19 -30.69 -15.19
C LYS A 837 -3.66 -30.67 -14.81
N PHE A 838 -4.53 -30.56 -15.82
CA PHE A 838 -5.96 -30.36 -15.63
C PHE A 838 -6.81 -31.26 -16.55
N LYS A 839 -8.07 -31.43 -16.17
CA LYS A 839 -9.11 -32.07 -16.98
C LYS A 839 -10.38 -31.23 -16.92
N THR A 840 -10.89 -30.79 -18.06
CA THR A 840 -12.19 -30.08 -18.09
C THR A 840 -13.34 -31.07 -18.35
N PHE A 841 -14.52 -30.75 -17.79
CA PHE A 841 -15.75 -31.49 -18.04
C PHE A 841 -16.69 -30.79 -19.03
N SER A 842 -16.36 -29.60 -19.47
CA SER A 842 -17.23 -28.75 -20.27
C SER A 842 -16.53 -28.28 -21.54
N LYS A 843 -17.28 -28.18 -22.64
CA LYS A 843 -16.85 -27.51 -23.88
C LYS A 843 -17.06 -26.00 -23.86
N ALA A 844 -17.73 -25.46 -22.83
CA ALA A 844 -17.95 -24.03 -22.71
C ALA A 844 -16.64 -23.26 -22.57
N ASN A 845 -16.65 -22.00 -22.97
CA ASN A 845 -15.52 -21.10 -22.76
C ASN A 845 -15.27 -20.90 -21.26
N GLN A 846 -14.05 -21.21 -20.79
CA GLN A 846 -13.72 -21.25 -19.36
C GLN A 846 -12.36 -20.63 -19.08
N TRP A 847 -12.24 -19.97 -17.91
CA TRP A 847 -10.94 -19.54 -17.38
C TRP A 847 -10.20 -20.70 -16.72
N LEU A 848 -8.96 -20.96 -17.14
CA LEU A 848 -8.05 -21.87 -16.43
C LEU A 848 -7.25 -21.12 -15.36
N PHE A 849 -6.58 -20.07 -15.79
CA PHE A 849 -5.63 -19.34 -14.94
C PHE A 849 -5.61 -17.84 -15.28
N HIS A 850 -5.47 -17.00 -14.27
CA HIS A 850 -5.28 -15.57 -14.46
C HIS A 850 -4.38 -14.98 -13.37
N ASN A 851 -3.27 -14.37 -13.80
CA ASN A 851 -2.42 -13.53 -12.96
C ASN A 851 -2.70 -12.07 -13.30
N GLY A 852 -2.95 -11.29 -12.29
CA GLY A 852 -3.24 -9.87 -12.46
C GLY A 852 -4.60 -9.49 -11.93
N PHE A 853 -4.70 -8.26 -11.48
CA PHE A 853 -5.90 -7.69 -10.88
C PHE A 853 -6.58 -6.74 -11.87
N SER A 854 -7.87 -6.82 -12.00
CA SER A 854 -8.86 -6.20 -12.92
C SER A 854 -8.42 -5.25 -14.05
N ARG A 855 -7.27 -4.61 -14.01
CA ARG A 855 -6.76 -3.67 -15.02
C ARG A 855 -5.24 -3.64 -15.07
N GLN A 856 -4.59 -4.65 -14.52
CA GLN A 856 -3.14 -4.72 -14.44
C GLN A 856 -2.57 -5.75 -15.40
N ALA A 857 -1.30 -5.55 -15.73
CA ALA A 857 -0.56 -6.47 -16.57
C ALA A 857 -0.46 -7.84 -15.89
N GLY A 858 -0.75 -8.88 -16.63
CA GLY A 858 -0.70 -10.23 -16.15
C GLY A 858 -0.83 -11.24 -17.28
N ILE A 859 -0.74 -12.51 -16.93
CA ILE A 859 -0.91 -13.61 -17.85
C ILE A 859 -2.23 -14.32 -17.58
N GLY A 860 -2.92 -14.72 -18.63
CA GLY A 860 -4.14 -15.51 -18.54
C GLY A 860 -4.11 -16.71 -19.47
N ALA A 861 -4.77 -17.78 -19.06
CA ALA A 861 -5.05 -18.95 -19.88
C ALA A 861 -6.53 -19.30 -19.77
N ALA A 862 -7.17 -19.54 -20.90
CA ALA A 862 -8.58 -19.86 -21.00
C ALA A 862 -8.82 -20.95 -22.05
N ILE A 863 -9.95 -21.61 -21.97
CA ILE A 863 -10.49 -22.46 -23.03
C ILE A 863 -11.49 -21.63 -23.81
N VAL A 864 -11.30 -21.46 -25.10
CA VAL A 864 -12.20 -20.70 -25.98
C VAL A 864 -12.47 -21.55 -27.23
N ASP A 865 -13.71 -21.85 -27.48
CA ASP A 865 -14.18 -22.66 -28.60
C ASP A 865 -13.41 -24.00 -28.74
N GLY A 866 -13.18 -24.65 -27.57
CA GLY A 866 -12.47 -25.91 -27.47
C GLY A 866 -10.96 -25.84 -27.66
N LYS A 867 -10.37 -24.65 -27.80
CA LYS A 867 -8.94 -24.43 -27.96
C LYS A 867 -8.35 -23.66 -26.77
N LEU A 868 -7.07 -23.88 -26.56
CA LEU A 868 -6.32 -23.10 -25.59
C LEU A 868 -6.15 -21.67 -26.11
N PHE A 869 -6.48 -20.71 -25.26
CA PHE A 869 -6.32 -19.29 -25.50
C PHE A 869 -5.48 -18.68 -24.37
N CYS A 870 -4.40 -18.03 -24.73
CA CYS A 870 -3.62 -17.27 -23.75
C CYS A 870 -3.79 -15.78 -24.00
N SER A 871 -3.62 -15.01 -22.93
CA SER A 871 -3.63 -13.56 -22.99
C SER A 871 -2.56 -13.01 -22.07
N TYR A 872 -2.05 -11.85 -22.41
CA TYR A 872 -1.25 -11.05 -21.51
C TYR A 872 -1.67 -9.60 -21.61
N ALA A 873 -1.60 -8.91 -20.51
CA ALA A 873 -1.82 -7.48 -20.49
C ALA A 873 -0.47 -6.76 -20.46
N SER A 874 -0.29 -5.84 -21.37
CA SER A 874 0.87 -4.94 -21.39
C SER A 874 0.46 -3.51 -21.11
N GLY A 875 1.30 -2.77 -20.44
CA GLY A 875 1.16 -1.34 -20.23
C GLY A 875 0.42 -1.05 -18.91
N SER A 876 0.42 -0.04 -18.63
CA SER A 876 0.77 0.71 -17.63
C SER A 876 -0.11 1.55 -16.85
N THR A 877 -1.21 1.77 -17.15
CA THR A 877 -2.00 2.75 -16.44
C THR A 877 -3.22 2.09 -15.86
N GLY A 878 -3.54 2.34 -14.64
CA GLY A 878 -4.75 1.85 -14.01
C GLY A 878 -6.06 2.15 -14.76
N PHE A 879 -5.95 2.71 -15.95
CA PHE A 879 -7.08 3.14 -16.79
C PHE A 879 -6.96 2.77 -18.28
N GLY A 880 -5.86 2.21 -18.73
CA GLY A 880 -5.69 1.78 -20.13
C GLY A 880 -4.57 0.77 -20.24
N HIS A 881 -4.92 -0.48 -20.50
CA HIS A 881 -3.97 -1.53 -20.84
C HIS A 881 -4.38 -2.15 -22.16
N SER A 882 -3.39 -2.56 -22.91
CA SER A 882 -3.60 -3.36 -24.11
C SER A 882 -3.62 -4.80 -23.70
N LEU A 883 -4.75 -5.45 -23.82
CA LEU A 883 -4.85 -6.89 -23.70
C LEU A 883 -4.41 -7.51 -25.02
N HIS A 884 -3.27 -8.18 -24.99
CA HIS A 884 -2.78 -8.95 -26.13
C HIS A 884 -3.36 -10.34 -26.06
N ARG A 885 -3.92 -10.77 -27.17
CA ARG A 885 -4.55 -12.06 -27.33
C ARG A 885 -3.60 -12.99 -28.05
N LEU A 886 -3.44 -14.18 -27.54
CA LEU A 886 -2.61 -15.23 -28.11
C LEU A 886 -3.52 -16.46 -28.40
N PRO A 887 -4.32 -16.42 -29.48
CA PRO A 887 -5.07 -17.59 -29.88
C PRO A 887 -4.10 -18.69 -30.31
N THR A 888 -4.36 -19.91 -29.88
CA THR A 888 -3.58 -21.05 -30.25
C THR A 888 -4.39 -22.03 -31.10
N SER A 889 -3.72 -22.91 -31.84
CA SER A 889 -4.35 -24.07 -32.52
C SER A 889 -4.49 -25.28 -31.58
N LEU A 890 -4.01 -25.19 -30.35
CA LEU A 890 -3.93 -26.32 -29.43
C LEU A 890 -5.34 -26.66 -28.89
N GLU A 891 -5.77 -27.89 -29.20
CA GLU A 891 -7.13 -28.36 -28.89
C GLU A 891 -7.22 -28.97 -27.49
N ILE A 892 -8.34 -28.68 -26.80
CA ILE A 892 -8.66 -29.23 -25.50
C ILE A 892 -9.89 -30.13 -25.59
N THR A 893 -9.70 -31.39 -25.26
CA THR A 893 -10.75 -32.41 -25.29
C THR A 893 -11.35 -32.57 -23.88
N PRO A 894 -12.63 -32.33 -23.67
CA PRO A 894 -13.29 -32.59 -22.39
C PRO A 894 -13.18 -34.05 -21.96
N GLY A 895 -13.00 -34.29 -20.68
CA GLY A 895 -12.83 -35.63 -20.10
C GLY A 895 -11.40 -36.19 -20.16
N LYS A 896 -10.52 -35.59 -20.97
CA LYS A 896 -9.11 -35.97 -21.09
C LYS A 896 -8.25 -35.14 -20.15
N TRP A 897 -7.18 -35.74 -19.58
CA TRP A 897 -6.12 -35.03 -18.89
C TRP A 897 -5.21 -34.30 -19.88
N HIS A 898 -4.95 -33.03 -19.61
CA HIS A 898 -4.06 -32.17 -20.38
C HIS A 898 -2.89 -31.70 -19.55
N ASP A 899 -1.70 -31.70 -20.16
CA ASP A 899 -0.47 -31.13 -19.60
C ASP A 899 -0.18 -29.79 -20.29
N LEU A 900 -0.40 -28.67 -19.57
CA LEU A 900 -0.12 -27.33 -20.03
C LEU A 900 1.17 -26.80 -19.43
N GLU A 901 2.07 -26.30 -20.29
CA GLU A 901 3.25 -25.55 -19.87
C GLU A 901 3.28 -24.18 -20.54
N ILE A 902 3.49 -23.15 -19.75
CA ILE A 902 3.70 -21.76 -20.22
C ILE A 902 5.06 -21.33 -19.71
N ALA A 903 6.01 -21.11 -20.61
CA ALA A 903 7.36 -20.67 -20.30
C ALA A 903 7.64 -19.29 -20.89
N TYR A 904 8.33 -18.44 -20.13
CA TYR A 904 8.72 -17.10 -20.54
C TYR A 904 10.20 -16.85 -20.22
N ASP A 905 11.00 -16.49 -21.24
CA ASP A 905 12.46 -16.33 -21.12
C ASP A 905 12.93 -14.88 -21.21
N LEU A 906 12.06 -13.89 -21.08
CA LEU A 906 12.25 -12.44 -21.26
C LEU A 906 12.22 -11.95 -22.72
N ASN A 907 12.24 -12.83 -23.68
CA ASN A 907 12.17 -12.52 -25.12
C ASN A 907 11.00 -13.23 -25.80
N ASN A 908 10.67 -14.44 -25.33
CA ASN A 908 9.66 -15.28 -25.92
C ASN A 908 8.76 -15.88 -24.86
N MET A 909 7.50 -16.10 -25.24
CA MET A 909 6.55 -16.92 -24.52
C MET A 909 6.29 -18.19 -25.31
N GLN A 910 6.60 -19.34 -24.73
CA GLN A 910 6.29 -20.62 -25.28
C GLN A 910 5.11 -21.25 -24.54
N ILE A 911 4.12 -21.70 -25.31
CA ILE A 911 2.94 -22.39 -24.80
C ILE A 911 2.99 -23.81 -25.36
N LYS A 912 2.90 -24.79 -24.48
CA LYS A 912 2.95 -26.22 -24.83
C LYS A 912 1.74 -26.90 -24.18
N LEU A 913 1.00 -27.65 -24.98
CA LEU A 913 -0.13 -28.48 -24.55
C LEU A 913 0.04 -29.91 -25.08
N ASP A 914 0.07 -30.89 -24.19
CA ASP A 914 0.23 -32.31 -24.52
C ASP A 914 1.41 -32.63 -25.48
N GLY A 915 2.47 -31.83 -25.41
CA GLY A 915 3.66 -31.95 -26.25
C GLY A 915 3.70 -31.04 -27.48
N GLU A 916 2.56 -30.58 -27.98
CA GLU A 916 2.51 -29.60 -29.07
C GLU A 916 2.88 -28.21 -28.54
N LYS A 917 3.67 -27.44 -29.29
CA LYS A 917 4.19 -26.14 -28.82
C LYS A 917 3.98 -25.03 -29.84
N ILE A 918 3.72 -23.83 -29.31
CA ILE A 918 3.66 -22.56 -30.04
C ILE A 918 4.52 -21.53 -29.30
N THR A 919 5.31 -20.76 -30.04
CA THR A 919 6.17 -19.73 -29.48
C THR A 919 5.78 -18.36 -30.02
N PHE A 920 5.59 -17.39 -29.11
CA PHE A 920 5.28 -16.00 -29.45
C PHE A 920 6.46 -15.10 -29.05
N PRO A 921 6.92 -14.19 -29.90
CA PRO A 921 7.89 -13.17 -29.49
C PRO A 921 7.22 -12.23 -28.49
N TYR A 922 7.82 -12.11 -27.31
CA TYR A 922 7.24 -11.34 -26.22
C TYR A 922 8.32 -10.57 -25.49
N LYS A 923 8.40 -9.26 -25.76
CA LYS A 923 9.46 -8.39 -25.23
C LYS A 923 9.02 -7.49 -24.07
N LEU A 924 7.74 -7.54 -23.70
CA LEU A 924 7.22 -6.68 -22.64
C LEU A 924 7.32 -7.37 -21.28
N ARG A 925 7.64 -6.61 -20.26
CA ARG A 925 7.66 -7.08 -18.87
C ARG A 925 6.25 -7.19 -18.35
N PRO A 926 5.79 -8.36 -17.99
CA PRO A 926 4.58 -8.48 -17.23
C PRO A 926 4.84 -8.06 -15.78
N ALA A 927 3.85 -7.46 -15.17
CA ALA A 927 3.84 -7.21 -13.75
C ALA A 927 3.32 -8.45 -13.02
N TRP A 928 4.24 -9.25 -12.55
CA TRP A 928 3.91 -10.50 -11.87
C TRP A 928 3.66 -10.37 -10.37
N THR A 929 3.62 -9.14 -9.85
CA THR A 929 3.47 -8.89 -8.42
C THR A 929 2.05 -9.14 -7.90
N SER A 930 1.08 -9.22 -8.79
CA SER A 930 -0.32 -9.44 -8.43
C SER A 930 -0.58 -10.90 -8.01
N PRO A 931 -1.61 -11.15 -7.20
CA PRO A 931 -2.06 -12.50 -6.93
C PRO A 931 -2.58 -13.18 -8.18
N SER A 932 -2.69 -14.50 -8.14
CA SER A 932 -3.19 -15.29 -9.26
C SER A 932 -4.40 -16.11 -8.85
N LEU A 933 -5.29 -16.40 -9.80
CA LEU A 933 -6.39 -17.34 -9.62
C LEU A 933 -6.26 -18.48 -10.61
N PHE A 934 -6.47 -19.70 -10.13
CA PHE A 934 -6.79 -20.84 -10.99
C PHE A 934 -8.29 -21.11 -10.93
N GLY A 935 -8.88 -21.39 -12.06
CA GLY A 935 -10.32 -21.67 -12.20
C GLY A 935 -11.20 -20.44 -12.37
N CYS A 936 -10.66 -19.24 -12.26
CA CYS A 936 -11.40 -17.99 -12.42
C CYS A 936 -10.49 -16.85 -12.88
N SER A 937 -11.09 -15.70 -13.15
CA SER A 937 -10.36 -14.48 -13.49
C SER A 937 -10.77 -13.33 -12.57
N PHE A 938 -9.83 -12.45 -12.25
CA PHE A 938 -10.12 -11.15 -11.66
C PHE A 938 -10.74 -10.17 -12.65
N ASN A 939 -10.66 -10.47 -13.93
CA ASN A 939 -11.06 -9.52 -14.95
C ASN A 939 -12.53 -9.71 -15.34
N PHE A 940 -13.18 -8.58 -15.45
CA PHE A 940 -14.57 -8.47 -15.64
C PHE A 940 -14.95 -8.25 -17.01
N ALA A 941 -16.06 -8.70 -17.09
CA ALA A 941 -17.20 -8.10 -17.76
C ALA A 941 -16.79 -7.13 -18.87
N GLY A 942 -16.61 -7.65 -20.04
CA GLY A 942 -16.87 -6.87 -21.23
C GLY A 942 -15.90 -5.76 -21.61
N SER A 943 -14.81 -5.56 -20.94
CA SER A 943 -13.79 -4.63 -21.43
C SER A 943 -12.97 -5.25 -22.55
N GLY A 944 -13.53 -5.36 -23.74
CA GLY A 944 -12.74 -5.54 -24.95
C GLY A 944 -12.21 -6.94 -25.27
N ALA A 945 -12.59 -7.98 -24.56
CA ALA A 945 -12.08 -9.33 -24.84
C ALA A 945 -12.60 -9.91 -26.16
N GLY A 946 -13.69 -9.38 -26.71
CA GLY A 946 -14.17 -9.78 -28.04
C GLY A 946 -14.64 -11.21 -28.19
N PHE A 947 -14.77 -11.96 -27.10
CA PHE A 947 -15.42 -13.28 -27.05
C PHE A 947 -16.41 -13.31 -25.89
N ALA A 948 -17.36 -14.23 -25.98
CA ALA A 948 -18.33 -14.44 -24.91
C ALA A 948 -17.60 -14.66 -23.58
N LYS A 949 -18.07 -14.03 -22.50
CA LYS A 949 -17.46 -14.07 -21.15
C LYS A 949 -17.10 -15.50 -20.79
N PRO A 950 -15.81 -15.87 -20.61
CA PRO A 950 -15.47 -17.21 -20.17
C PRO A 950 -16.09 -17.47 -18.81
N GLN A 951 -16.66 -18.65 -18.65
CA GLN A 951 -17.21 -19.10 -17.38
C GLN A 951 -16.10 -19.56 -16.43
N PRO A 952 -16.35 -19.66 -15.14
CA PRO A 952 -15.45 -20.32 -14.23
C PRO A 952 -15.14 -21.75 -14.68
N PHE A 953 -13.95 -22.23 -14.37
CA PHE A 953 -13.52 -23.57 -14.72
C PHE A 953 -14.40 -24.64 -14.06
N CYS A 954 -14.78 -25.65 -14.87
CA CYS A 954 -15.47 -26.84 -14.42
C CYS A 954 -14.63 -28.06 -14.77
N GLY A 955 -14.00 -28.68 -13.76
CA GLY A 955 -13.06 -29.77 -14.02
C GLY A 955 -12.22 -30.16 -12.82
N LEU A 956 -11.10 -30.84 -13.10
CA LEU A 956 -10.13 -31.30 -12.10
C LEU A 956 -8.77 -30.66 -12.30
N LEU A 957 -8.07 -30.40 -11.20
CA LEU A 957 -6.67 -30.00 -11.16
C LEU A 957 -5.88 -31.05 -10.38
N LYS A 958 -4.75 -31.51 -10.95
CA LYS A 958 -3.90 -32.55 -10.37
C LYS A 958 -2.47 -32.10 -10.10
N GLU A 959 -1.95 -31.18 -10.90
CA GLU A 959 -0.62 -30.62 -10.72
C GLU A 959 -0.62 -29.12 -10.98
N LEU A 960 0.14 -28.40 -10.16
CA LEU A 960 0.43 -27.00 -10.35
C LEU A 960 1.87 -26.74 -9.87
N ARG A 961 2.72 -26.30 -10.78
CA ARG A 961 4.12 -26.01 -10.51
C ARG A 961 4.53 -24.68 -11.14
N ILE A 962 5.39 -23.93 -10.46
CA ILE A 962 5.96 -22.69 -10.97
C ILE A 962 7.45 -22.69 -10.67
N PHE A 963 8.24 -22.52 -11.73
CA PHE A 963 9.69 -22.43 -11.65
C PHE A 963 10.12 -21.02 -12.01
N HIS A 964 11.02 -20.45 -11.21
CA HIS A 964 11.56 -19.10 -11.46
C HIS A 964 12.71 -19.14 -12.47
N ASN A 965 12.55 -19.90 -13.51
CA ASN A 965 13.44 -19.95 -14.66
C ASN A 965 12.69 -20.51 -15.89
N ALA A 966 13.22 -20.23 -17.07
CA ALA A 966 12.77 -20.84 -18.32
C ALA A 966 13.94 -21.06 -19.26
N ASP A 967 13.94 -22.22 -19.91
CA ASP A 967 14.89 -22.56 -21.00
C ASP A 967 14.06 -22.86 -22.26
N ILE A 968 13.85 -21.81 -23.08
CA ILE A 968 13.12 -21.92 -24.32
C ILE A 968 14.13 -22.17 -25.44
N LYS A 969 14.23 -23.42 -25.91
CA LYS A 969 14.99 -23.74 -27.11
C LYS A 969 14.14 -23.42 -28.33
N ILE A 970 14.48 -22.33 -29.02
CA ILE A 970 13.87 -21.99 -30.31
C ILE A 970 14.52 -22.87 -31.38
N GLU A 971 13.80 -23.81 -31.87
CA GLU A 971 14.17 -24.45 -33.14
C GLU A 971 13.95 -23.40 -34.23
N GLN A 972 15.03 -22.96 -34.87
CA GLN A 972 14.88 -22.08 -36.03
C GLN A 972 14.00 -22.81 -37.05
N PRO A 973 12.89 -22.20 -37.53
CA PRO A 973 12.14 -22.78 -38.61
C PRO A 973 13.11 -22.94 -39.79
N LYS A 974 13.22 -24.12 -40.33
CA LYS A 974 13.87 -24.35 -41.63
C LYS A 974 13.14 -23.45 -42.61
N ILE A 975 13.73 -22.32 -42.94
CA ILE A 975 13.25 -21.44 -44.00
C ILE A 975 13.33 -22.28 -45.27
N LYS A 976 12.20 -22.86 -45.67
CA LYS A 976 12.02 -23.19 -47.06
C LYS A 976 11.93 -21.85 -47.76
N GLU A 977 13.00 -21.53 -48.49
CA GLU A 977 12.97 -20.42 -49.44
C GLU A 977 11.78 -20.66 -50.37
N VAL A 978 10.74 -19.87 -50.22
CA VAL A 978 9.78 -19.62 -51.29
C VAL A 978 10.34 -18.45 -52.07
N ILE A 979 11.07 -18.83 -53.14
CA ILE A 979 11.42 -17.90 -54.19
C ILE A 979 10.10 -17.54 -54.90
N LEU A 980 9.69 -16.27 -54.76
CA LEU A 980 8.89 -15.59 -55.76
C LEU A 980 9.55 -14.27 -56.05
#